data_c980024006cb35df3f09ca0528ed7392
#
_entry.id   c980024006cb35df3f09ca0528ed7392
#
_cell.length_a   1.000
_cell.length_b   1.000
_cell.length_c   1.000
_cell.angle_alpha   90.00
_cell.angle_beta   90.00
_cell.angle_gamma   90.00
#
_symmetry.space_group_name_H-M   'P 1'
#
loop_
_entity.id
_entity.type
_entity.pdbx_description
1 polymer ?
#
loop_
_entity_poly.entity_id
_entity_poly.type
_entity_poly.pdbx_seq_one_letter_code
_entity_poly.pdbx_strand_id
1 'polypeptide(L)'
;MQENKQQQRAIAHNTGPALILAGPGSGKTFTTVERVRYLIEVHHADPSHILVITFTKAAARQMRDRFFARMDNQFFPVTFGTFHAVFFHILKTSCHYNGSSILKEKEKREYLRAALLTLPKKFYAQNDGKMDQEWEQGLLSEIGFIKNIGKLPADFTSEYVSRQEFMRIFVSFQKQLAQEKKLDLDDFAAAVCHLFRTNPAELARWQREYSYLLVDEFQDINAAQYEAVKLLCGGKRNLFVVGDDDQAIYGFRGSDPAIMRQFLKDFPEAKQIFLSVNYRSRAGIVETAGKLIGQNRERFPKQIVAGQSTSDERQDVCFVPEATQGARRMQGEKSTLPIPTGTASGISAAAFGTSWLPLSTDRSVLVCGFQDRRQEAETVADEIGKTLRQGKSCAAIFRTNADAVWLATALKCRKIPFLWKEKPKNPYETPVCQDLLAYLQFAMEGRKRKDFLRIMNRPCRYLSRQMLPDAEISFSALRRAYAQKPYMQEILHRLEADISRLAKMDLYAAVHYIRRGMGYDAWLKENAGQTPSAGESRQGQERAPAGARAHAAGKLERDLEAADFFQEQAREFQSLTELEEAMTAYEDQMDQNMADAADTAASGTTGAAFTTLPIAELVTMHGSKGLEYDAVFLPCCMEGVVPHKKSKNQAALEEERRMFYVGMTRAKKELYLSYTKGTKETPGFASRFLAECGWKEPKR
;
A
#
# COMPACT_ATOMS: atom_id res chain seq x y z
N MET A 1 13.60 26.86 15.03
CA MET A 1 14.64 26.13 14.28
C MET A 1 15.48 27.19 13.57
N GLN A 2 16.77 27.24 13.79
CA GLN A 2 17.64 28.13 13.02
C GLN A 2 17.79 27.56 11.61
N GLU A 3 17.59 28.42 10.61
CA GLU A 3 17.74 28.08 9.20
C GLU A 3 19.22 27.79 8.88
N ASN A 4 19.47 26.69 8.16
CA ASN A 4 20.81 26.45 7.64
C ASN A 4 21.05 27.29 6.36
N LYS A 5 22.32 27.44 5.97
CA LYS A 5 22.71 28.24 4.79
C LYS A 5 22.00 27.82 3.50
N GLN A 6 21.67 26.54 3.32
CA GLN A 6 20.99 26.03 2.13
C GLN A 6 19.51 26.43 2.14
N GLN A 7 18.84 26.29 3.30
CA GLN A 7 17.46 26.76 3.48
C GLN A 7 17.38 28.28 3.28
N GLN A 8 18.29 29.07 3.88
CA GLN A 8 18.34 30.52 3.70
C GLN A 8 18.48 30.90 2.22
N ARG A 9 19.35 30.21 1.47
CA ARG A 9 19.51 30.44 0.01
C ARG A 9 18.24 30.12 -0.78
N ALA A 10 17.51 29.06 -0.39
CA ALA A 10 16.25 28.71 -1.04
C ALA A 10 15.14 29.71 -0.70
N ILE A 11 15.03 30.13 0.56
CA ILE A 11 14.06 31.11 1.05
C ILE A 11 14.29 32.48 0.38
N ALA A 12 15.55 32.93 0.35
CA ALA A 12 15.95 34.21 -0.19
C ALA A 12 16.11 34.25 -1.74
N HIS A 13 15.73 33.16 -2.44
CA HIS A 13 15.73 33.16 -3.90
C HIS A 13 14.81 34.27 -4.41
N ASN A 14 15.34 35.15 -5.24
CA ASN A 14 14.64 36.38 -5.64
C ASN A 14 13.54 36.10 -6.68
N THR A 15 13.90 36.03 -7.93
CA THR A 15 12.98 35.88 -9.07
C THR A 15 13.50 34.81 -10.04
N GLY A 16 12.62 34.31 -10.90
CA GLY A 16 12.93 33.32 -11.89
C GLY A 16 12.72 31.89 -11.37
N PRO A 17 12.99 30.89 -12.22
CA PRO A 17 12.76 29.49 -11.87
C PRO A 17 13.81 28.98 -10.88
N ALA A 18 13.37 28.10 -9.96
CA ALA A 18 14.25 27.41 -9.02
C ALA A 18 13.80 25.99 -8.80
N LEU A 19 14.75 25.06 -8.78
CA LEU A 19 14.55 23.66 -8.39
C LEU A 19 15.24 23.41 -7.05
N ILE A 20 14.45 23.08 -6.05
CA ILE A 20 14.92 22.74 -4.72
C ILE A 20 14.91 21.21 -4.59
N LEU A 21 16.10 20.64 -4.64
CA LEU A 21 16.31 19.21 -4.40
C LEU A 21 16.43 18.95 -2.90
N ALA A 22 15.44 18.33 -2.31
CA ALA A 22 15.29 18.27 -0.86
C ALA A 22 15.08 16.84 -0.38
N GLY A 23 16.06 16.26 0.30
CA GLY A 23 15.96 14.93 0.88
C GLY A 23 14.84 14.80 1.93
N PRO A 24 14.56 13.57 2.40
CA PRO A 24 13.60 13.37 3.48
C PRO A 24 14.08 14.07 4.75
N GLY A 25 13.15 14.66 5.49
CA GLY A 25 13.47 15.37 6.75
C GLY A 25 14.30 16.64 6.60
N SER A 26 14.55 17.14 5.38
CA SER A 26 15.36 18.36 5.15
C SER A 26 14.61 19.68 5.36
N GLY A 27 13.33 19.63 5.72
CA GLY A 27 12.51 20.81 5.95
C GLY A 27 11.88 21.40 4.67
N LYS A 28 11.51 20.58 3.68
CA LYS A 28 10.79 21.01 2.46
C LYS A 28 9.66 21.99 2.75
N THR A 29 8.68 21.53 3.55
CA THR A 29 7.50 22.34 3.91
C THR A 29 7.87 23.61 4.67
N PHE A 30 8.86 23.53 5.57
CA PHE A 30 9.37 24.70 6.28
C PHE A 30 9.94 25.72 5.30
N THR A 31 10.83 25.30 4.39
CA THR A 31 11.45 26.17 3.39
C THR A 31 10.40 26.82 2.48
N THR A 32 9.38 26.06 2.07
CA THR A 32 8.28 26.58 1.23
C THR A 32 7.47 27.66 1.97
N VAL A 33 7.09 27.41 3.23
CA VAL A 33 6.34 28.36 4.06
C VAL A 33 7.14 29.64 4.31
N GLU A 34 8.41 29.50 4.74
CA GLU A 34 9.29 30.67 4.95
C GLU A 34 9.56 31.43 3.64
N ARG A 35 9.59 30.73 2.50
CA ARG A 35 9.68 31.37 1.19
C ARG A 35 8.46 32.26 0.90
N VAL A 36 7.24 31.77 1.17
CA VAL A 36 6.02 32.58 1.01
C VAL A 36 6.06 33.81 1.90
N ARG A 37 6.45 33.64 3.19
CA ARG A 37 6.64 34.75 4.12
C ARG A 37 7.64 35.78 3.58
N TYR A 38 8.81 35.33 3.12
CA TYR A 38 9.86 36.16 2.57
C TYR A 38 9.41 36.97 1.32
N LEU A 39 8.61 36.32 0.44
CA LEU A 39 8.03 37.01 -0.72
C LEU A 39 7.12 38.17 -0.29
N ILE A 40 6.35 38.04 0.77
CA ILE A 40 5.43 39.07 1.26
C ILE A 40 6.17 40.15 2.02
N GLU A 41 7.00 39.79 3.00
CA GLU A 41 7.63 40.72 3.92
C GLU A 41 8.83 41.45 3.29
N VAL A 42 9.61 40.80 2.47
CA VAL A 42 10.88 41.35 1.92
C VAL A 42 10.76 41.80 0.45
N HIS A 43 10.05 40.97 -0.37
CA HIS A 43 9.81 41.32 -1.76
C HIS A 43 8.55 42.16 -1.99
N HIS A 44 7.73 42.33 -0.94
CA HIS A 44 6.46 43.08 -1.02
C HIS A 44 5.54 42.55 -2.12
N ALA A 45 5.57 41.21 -2.35
CA ALA A 45 4.68 40.55 -3.28
C ALA A 45 3.26 40.60 -2.75
N ASP A 46 2.28 40.89 -3.60
CA ASP A 46 0.88 40.82 -3.22
C ASP A 46 0.52 39.36 -2.89
N PRO A 47 0.05 39.07 -1.67
CA PRO A 47 -0.29 37.71 -1.26
C PRO A 47 -1.33 37.03 -2.16
N SER A 48 -2.26 37.80 -2.76
CA SER A 48 -3.28 37.26 -3.67
C SER A 48 -2.71 36.69 -4.96
N HIS A 49 -1.49 37.09 -5.34
CA HIS A 49 -0.79 36.62 -6.52
C HIS A 49 0.16 35.43 -6.26
N ILE A 50 0.14 34.87 -5.05
CA ILE A 50 0.96 33.73 -4.68
C ILE A 50 0.11 32.47 -4.68
N LEU A 51 0.50 31.47 -5.48
CA LEU A 51 -0.13 30.15 -5.55
C LEU A 51 0.84 29.06 -5.08
N VAL A 52 0.42 28.29 -4.06
CA VAL A 52 1.15 27.14 -3.55
C VAL A 52 0.36 25.86 -3.85
N ILE A 53 0.95 25.00 -4.65
CA ILE A 53 0.34 23.72 -5.07
C ILE A 53 1.01 22.57 -4.35
N THR A 54 0.22 21.67 -3.78
CA THR A 54 0.68 20.44 -3.13
C THR A 54 -0.05 19.22 -3.70
N PHE A 55 0.41 18.02 -3.34
CA PHE A 55 -0.19 16.79 -3.86
C PHE A 55 -1.50 16.40 -3.13
N THR A 56 -1.60 16.62 -1.82
CA THR A 56 -2.75 16.20 -1.01
C THR A 56 -3.46 17.36 -0.32
N LYS A 57 -4.78 17.21 -0.09
CA LYS A 57 -5.58 18.20 0.66
C LYS A 57 -5.03 18.41 2.08
N ALA A 58 -4.57 17.33 2.73
CA ALA A 58 -3.99 17.40 4.08
C ALA A 58 -2.69 18.24 4.08
N ALA A 59 -1.79 18.03 3.10
CA ALA A 59 -0.56 18.82 2.96
C ALA A 59 -0.86 20.30 2.69
N ALA A 60 -1.82 20.60 1.80
CA ALA A 60 -2.24 21.97 1.53
C ALA A 60 -2.77 22.68 2.79
N ARG A 61 -3.62 21.98 3.54
CA ARG A 61 -4.17 22.51 4.83
C ARG A 61 -3.06 22.72 5.85
N GLN A 62 -2.21 21.73 6.07
CA GLN A 62 -1.10 21.82 7.02
C GLN A 62 -0.12 22.96 6.65
N MET A 63 0.17 23.14 5.37
CA MET A 63 1.07 24.20 4.89
C MET A 63 0.45 25.56 5.12
N ARG A 64 -0.84 25.74 4.82
CA ARG A 64 -1.61 26.94 5.10
C ARG A 64 -1.63 27.28 6.60
N ASP A 65 -1.94 26.29 7.45
CA ASP A 65 -2.05 26.48 8.88
C ASP A 65 -0.67 26.86 9.48
N ARG A 66 0.41 26.25 9.01
CA ARG A 66 1.78 26.61 9.37
C ARG A 66 2.16 28.03 8.90
N PHE A 67 1.71 28.43 7.71
CA PHE A 67 1.92 29.77 7.19
C PHE A 67 1.24 30.82 8.08
N PHE A 68 -0.05 30.65 8.40
CA PHE A 68 -0.76 31.58 9.28
C PHE A 68 -0.14 31.65 10.67
N ALA A 69 0.26 30.52 11.25
CA ALA A 69 0.98 30.51 12.52
C ALA A 69 2.31 31.31 12.49
N ARG A 70 2.96 31.39 11.32
CA ARG A 70 4.19 32.19 11.10
C ARG A 70 3.92 33.67 10.84
N MET A 71 2.71 34.01 10.43
CA MET A 71 2.25 35.37 10.17
C MET A 71 1.39 35.91 11.32
N ASP A 72 1.66 35.50 12.55
CA ASP A 72 0.95 35.92 13.77
C ASP A 72 -0.58 35.73 13.68
N ASN A 73 -1.01 34.69 12.97
CA ASN A 73 -2.40 34.36 12.64
C ASN A 73 -3.17 35.46 11.89
N GLN A 74 -2.46 36.39 11.25
CA GLN A 74 -3.08 37.38 10.36
C GLN A 74 -3.50 36.70 9.06
N PHE A 75 -4.62 37.17 8.50
CA PHE A 75 -5.11 36.66 7.21
C PHE A 75 -4.40 37.31 6.05
N PHE A 76 -3.81 36.46 5.21
CA PHE A 76 -3.24 36.85 3.91
C PHE A 76 -3.89 35.99 2.82
N PRO A 77 -4.35 36.56 1.70
CA PRO A 77 -5.08 35.85 0.63
C PRO A 77 -4.17 35.00 -0.26
N VAL A 78 -3.20 34.28 0.31
CA VAL A 78 -2.37 33.31 -0.41
C VAL A 78 -3.20 32.09 -0.75
N THR A 79 -3.12 31.64 -2.01
CA THR A 79 -3.83 30.44 -2.44
C THR A 79 -3.01 29.18 -2.16
N PHE A 80 -3.50 28.33 -1.27
CA PHE A 80 -2.98 26.97 -1.01
C PHE A 80 -3.96 25.93 -1.53
N GLY A 81 -3.51 25.05 -2.42
CA GLY A 81 -4.40 24.04 -3.00
C GLY A 81 -3.69 22.80 -3.52
N THR A 82 -4.48 21.79 -3.90
CA THR A 82 -3.98 20.65 -4.69
C THR A 82 -4.11 20.96 -6.17
N PHE A 83 -3.38 20.24 -7.03
CA PHE A 83 -3.55 20.33 -8.48
C PHE A 83 -5.01 20.27 -8.92
N HIS A 84 -5.76 19.29 -8.42
CA HIS A 84 -7.18 19.14 -8.74
C HIS A 84 -8.02 20.34 -8.29
N ALA A 85 -7.78 20.87 -7.10
CA ALA A 85 -8.54 22.02 -6.59
C ALA A 85 -8.28 23.29 -7.42
N VAL A 86 -7.00 23.55 -7.74
CA VAL A 86 -6.60 24.72 -8.54
C VAL A 86 -7.12 24.59 -9.97
N PHE A 87 -6.94 23.45 -10.61
CA PHE A 87 -7.39 23.24 -11.98
C PHE A 87 -8.92 23.27 -12.08
N PHE A 88 -9.63 22.69 -11.11
CA PHE A 88 -11.08 22.80 -11.08
C PHE A 88 -11.54 24.26 -10.86
N HIS A 89 -10.85 25.03 -10.04
CA HIS A 89 -11.14 26.46 -9.87
C HIS A 89 -11.00 27.21 -11.19
N ILE A 90 -9.93 26.97 -11.95
CA ILE A 90 -9.73 27.55 -13.28
C ILE A 90 -10.86 27.16 -14.22
N LEU A 91 -11.18 25.86 -14.32
CA LEU A 91 -12.25 25.35 -15.20
C LEU A 91 -13.64 25.84 -14.80
N LYS A 92 -13.92 25.92 -13.50
CA LYS A 92 -15.17 26.49 -12.98
C LYS A 92 -15.33 27.95 -13.38
N THR A 93 -14.28 28.73 -13.24
CA THR A 93 -14.32 30.19 -13.50
C THR A 93 -14.35 30.51 -14.99
N SER A 94 -13.56 29.81 -15.81
CA SER A 94 -13.39 30.12 -17.24
C SER A 94 -14.32 29.32 -18.16
N CYS A 95 -14.73 28.12 -17.76
CA CYS A 95 -15.57 27.20 -18.58
C CYS A 95 -16.94 26.92 -17.97
N HIS A 96 -17.28 27.53 -16.84
CA HIS A 96 -18.55 27.36 -16.12
C HIS A 96 -18.88 25.93 -15.68
N TYR A 97 -17.87 25.08 -15.49
CA TYR A 97 -18.06 23.78 -14.86
C TYR A 97 -18.48 23.95 -13.39
N ASN A 98 -19.21 22.98 -12.86
CA ASN A 98 -19.65 22.97 -11.47
C ASN A 98 -19.48 21.60 -10.83
N GLY A 99 -19.83 21.46 -9.56
CA GLY A 99 -19.66 20.19 -8.84
C GLY A 99 -20.40 18.99 -9.45
N SER A 100 -21.54 19.23 -10.15
CA SER A 100 -22.28 18.17 -10.86
C SER A 100 -21.59 17.74 -12.15
N SER A 101 -20.66 18.53 -12.67
CA SER A 101 -19.85 18.18 -13.83
C SER A 101 -18.75 17.17 -13.50
N ILE A 102 -18.42 16.97 -12.21
CA ILE A 102 -17.40 16.00 -11.80
C ILE A 102 -18.00 14.60 -11.84
N LEU A 103 -17.34 13.69 -12.55
CA LEU A 103 -17.73 12.29 -12.67
C LEU A 103 -17.53 11.58 -11.32
N LYS A 104 -18.61 10.99 -10.79
CA LYS A 104 -18.58 10.19 -9.56
C LYS A 104 -18.16 8.75 -9.87
N GLU A 105 -17.60 8.04 -8.88
CA GLU A 105 -17.13 6.65 -9.04
C GLU A 105 -18.22 5.70 -9.56
N LYS A 106 -19.49 5.87 -9.14
CA LYS A 106 -20.61 5.09 -9.64
C LYS A 106 -20.86 5.37 -11.12
N GLU A 107 -20.92 6.65 -11.51
CA GLU A 107 -21.09 7.07 -12.90
C GLU A 107 -19.92 6.59 -13.78
N LYS A 108 -18.68 6.64 -13.24
CA LYS A 108 -17.48 6.17 -13.93
C LYS A 108 -17.58 4.70 -14.34
N ARG A 109 -18.11 3.85 -13.45
CA ARG A 109 -18.37 2.44 -13.76
C ARG A 109 -19.50 2.25 -14.76
N GLU A 110 -20.57 3.03 -14.66
CA GLU A 110 -21.69 3.02 -15.63
C GLU A 110 -21.19 3.38 -17.03
N TYR A 111 -20.34 4.41 -17.15
CA TYR A 111 -19.73 4.83 -18.42
C TYR A 111 -18.77 3.76 -18.97
N LEU A 112 -18.00 3.10 -18.11
CA LEU A 112 -17.18 1.97 -18.53
C LEU A 112 -18.05 0.85 -19.10
N ARG A 113 -19.11 0.46 -18.39
CA ARG A 113 -20.03 -0.59 -18.85
C ARG A 113 -20.69 -0.24 -20.18
N ALA A 114 -21.11 1.01 -20.34
CA ALA A 114 -21.66 1.49 -21.63
C ALA A 114 -20.61 1.47 -22.75
N ALA A 115 -19.36 1.82 -22.45
CA ALA A 115 -18.26 1.72 -23.40
C ALA A 115 -17.95 0.26 -23.77
N LEU A 116 -18.03 -0.67 -22.82
CA LEU A 116 -17.89 -2.10 -23.08
C LEU A 116 -18.94 -2.61 -24.06
N LEU A 117 -20.20 -2.16 -23.98
CA LEU A 117 -21.29 -2.55 -24.90
C LEU A 117 -20.98 -2.25 -26.39
N THR A 118 -20.00 -1.40 -26.69
CA THR A 118 -19.55 -1.13 -28.06
C THR A 118 -18.67 -2.25 -28.64
N LEU A 119 -18.25 -3.20 -27.83
CA LEU A 119 -17.40 -4.32 -28.23
C LEU A 119 -18.24 -5.44 -28.90
N PRO A 120 -17.60 -6.25 -29.76
CA PRO A 120 -18.29 -7.36 -30.42
C PRO A 120 -18.83 -8.39 -29.42
N LYS A 121 -19.94 -9.06 -29.76
CA LYS A 121 -20.55 -10.14 -28.93
C LYS A 121 -19.54 -11.24 -28.56
N LYS A 122 -18.57 -11.53 -29.42
CA LYS A 122 -17.48 -12.49 -29.17
C LYS A 122 -16.66 -12.13 -27.93
N PHE A 123 -16.48 -10.84 -27.63
CA PHE A 123 -15.78 -10.37 -26.43
C PHE A 123 -16.44 -10.88 -25.15
N TYR A 124 -17.77 -10.77 -25.06
CA TYR A 124 -18.52 -11.23 -23.89
C TYR A 124 -18.45 -12.73 -23.69
N ALA A 125 -18.58 -13.50 -24.80
CA ALA A 125 -18.46 -14.97 -24.74
C ALA A 125 -17.07 -15.43 -24.27
N GLN A 126 -16.01 -14.67 -24.60
CA GLN A 126 -14.64 -14.97 -24.18
C GLN A 126 -14.30 -14.53 -22.74
N ASN A 127 -15.04 -13.58 -22.19
CA ASN A 127 -14.81 -12.99 -20.89
C ASN A 127 -15.96 -13.21 -19.89
N ASP A 128 -16.86 -14.14 -20.19
CA ASP A 128 -17.96 -14.51 -19.30
C ASP A 128 -17.41 -14.98 -17.93
N GLY A 129 -17.94 -14.39 -16.86
CA GLY A 129 -17.50 -14.64 -15.48
C GLY A 129 -16.15 -14.02 -15.07
N LYS A 130 -15.45 -13.25 -15.94
CA LYS A 130 -14.19 -12.56 -15.62
C LYS A 130 -14.34 -11.09 -15.29
N MET A 131 -15.43 -10.45 -15.74
CA MET A 131 -15.68 -9.03 -15.56
C MET A 131 -16.31 -8.75 -14.20
N ASP A 132 -15.55 -9.00 -13.14
CA ASP A 132 -15.92 -8.65 -11.78
C ASP A 132 -15.56 -7.18 -11.45
N GLN A 133 -15.86 -6.74 -10.23
CA GLN A 133 -15.56 -5.37 -9.80
C GLN A 133 -14.06 -5.05 -9.80
N GLU A 134 -13.20 -6.04 -9.55
CA GLU A 134 -11.75 -5.87 -9.53
C GLU A 134 -11.23 -5.65 -10.96
N TRP A 135 -11.77 -6.40 -11.93
CA TRP A 135 -11.48 -6.24 -13.35
C TRP A 135 -11.91 -4.85 -13.87
N GLU A 136 -13.16 -4.41 -13.54
CA GLU A 136 -13.63 -3.06 -13.91
C GLU A 136 -12.73 -1.97 -13.31
N GLN A 137 -12.36 -2.10 -12.04
CA GLN A 137 -11.49 -1.13 -11.36
C GLN A 137 -10.09 -1.08 -11.97
N GLY A 138 -9.55 -2.24 -12.34
CA GLY A 138 -8.25 -2.33 -12.99
C GLY A 138 -8.25 -1.64 -14.36
N LEU A 139 -9.28 -1.88 -15.19
CA LEU A 139 -9.40 -1.23 -16.50
C LEU A 139 -9.61 0.29 -16.36
N LEU A 140 -10.36 0.76 -15.37
CA LEU A 140 -10.51 2.19 -15.07
C LEU A 140 -9.17 2.81 -14.64
N SER A 141 -8.34 2.07 -13.91
CA SER A 141 -7.01 2.53 -13.52
C SER A 141 -6.08 2.69 -14.72
N GLU A 142 -6.14 1.76 -15.70
CA GLU A 142 -5.40 1.88 -16.95
C GLU A 142 -5.88 3.09 -17.78
N ILE A 143 -7.20 3.34 -17.85
CA ILE A 143 -7.76 4.53 -18.50
C ILE A 143 -7.23 5.81 -17.85
N GLY A 144 -7.23 5.89 -16.52
CA GLY A 144 -6.69 7.01 -15.76
C GLY A 144 -5.18 7.20 -16.02
N PHE A 145 -4.41 6.10 -16.03
CA PHE A 145 -2.99 6.15 -16.36
C PHE A 145 -2.72 6.76 -17.74
N ILE A 146 -3.45 6.30 -18.79
CA ILE A 146 -3.30 6.85 -20.15
C ILE A 146 -3.67 8.33 -20.23
N LYS A 147 -4.72 8.78 -19.52
CA LYS A 147 -5.07 10.21 -19.40
C LYS A 147 -3.94 11.03 -18.79
N ASN A 148 -3.33 10.52 -17.72
CA ASN A 148 -2.27 11.21 -16.99
C ASN A 148 -0.96 11.34 -17.77
N ILE A 149 -0.60 10.36 -18.60
CA ILE A 149 0.58 10.45 -19.48
C ILE A 149 0.28 11.17 -20.80
N GLY A 150 -0.99 11.42 -21.12
CA GLY A 150 -1.42 12.21 -22.28
C GLY A 150 -1.27 11.55 -23.65
N LYS A 151 -0.78 10.31 -23.70
CA LYS A 151 -0.61 9.54 -24.95
C LYS A 151 -0.64 8.04 -24.66
N LEU A 152 -1.03 7.25 -25.66
CA LEU A 152 -0.90 5.80 -25.60
C LEU A 152 0.52 5.39 -26.01
N PRO A 153 1.33 4.81 -25.13
CA PRO A 153 2.66 4.31 -25.49
C PRO A 153 2.59 3.26 -26.61
N ALA A 154 3.63 3.21 -27.46
CA ALA A 154 3.68 2.23 -28.55
C ALA A 154 3.67 0.78 -28.04
N ASP A 155 4.31 0.57 -26.90
CA ASP A 155 4.46 -0.72 -26.21
C ASP A 155 3.36 -0.99 -25.16
N PHE A 156 2.34 -0.08 -25.04
CA PHE A 156 1.25 -0.28 -24.08
C PHE A 156 0.49 -1.57 -24.36
N THR A 157 0.38 -2.38 -23.34
CA THR A 157 -0.43 -3.61 -23.33
C THR A 157 -1.32 -3.59 -22.10
N SER A 158 -2.64 -3.64 -22.30
CA SER A 158 -3.58 -3.77 -21.20
C SER A 158 -3.47 -5.14 -20.54
N GLU A 159 -3.59 -5.20 -19.24
CA GLU A 159 -3.67 -6.47 -18.48
C GLU A 159 -5.05 -7.14 -18.65
N TYR A 160 -6.06 -6.41 -19.10
CA TYR A 160 -7.47 -6.81 -19.08
C TYR A 160 -8.04 -7.12 -20.45
N VAL A 161 -7.64 -6.38 -21.49
CA VAL A 161 -8.18 -6.44 -22.85
C VAL A 161 -7.08 -6.31 -23.89
N SER A 162 -7.36 -6.65 -25.16
CA SER A 162 -6.42 -6.38 -26.24
C SER A 162 -6.26 -4.86 -26.48
N ARG A 163 -5.14 -4.45 -27.07
CA ARG A 163 -4.88 -3.03 -27.40
C ARG A 163 -6.00 -2.40 -28.24
N GLN A 164 -6.54 -3.15 -29.20
CA GLN A 164 -7.63 -2.66 -30.05
C GLN A 164 -8.93 -2.46 -29.27
N GLU A 165 -9.28 -3.38 -28.39
CA GLU A 165 -10.43 -3.29 -27.51
C GLU A 165 -10.26 -2.13 -26.52
N PHE A 166 -9.07 -1.98 -25.91
CA PHE A 166 -8.75 -0.86 -25.04
C PHE A 166 -8.98 0.48 -25.73
N MET A 167 -8.50 0.66 -26.95
CA MET A 167 -8.68 1.89 -27.70
C MET A 167 -10.18 2.18 -28.00
N ARG A 168 -10.97 1.16 -28.34
CA ARG A 168 -12.41 1.33 -28.53
C ARG A 168 -13.11 1.75 -27.25
N ILE A 169 -12.79 1.10 -26.14
CA ILE A 169 -13.32 1.45 -24.80
C ILE A 169 -12.94 2.88 -24.44
N PHE A 170 -11.68 3.24 -24.56
CA PHE A 170 -11.15 4.55 -24.23
C PHE A 170 -11.84 5.67 -25.02
N VAL A 171 -11.93 5.51 -26.35
CA VAL A 171 -12.59 6.49 -27.24
C VAL A 171 -14.08 6.61 -26.91
N SER A 172 -14.77 5.48 -26.68
CA SER A 172 -16.21 5.48 -26.32
C SER A 172 -16.43 6.15 -24.96
N PHE A 173 -15.59 5.85 -23.97
CA PHE A 173 -15.65 6.46 -22.64
C PHE A 173 -15.46 7.99 -22.71
N GLN A 174 -14.44 8.46 -23.44
CA GLN A 174 -14.18 9.89 -23.61
C GLN A 174 -15.33 10.60 -24.39
N LYS A 175 -15.91 9.93 -25.38
CA LYS A 175 -17.06 10.46 -26.12
C LYS A 175 -18.28 10.69 -25.21
N GLN A 176 -18.57 9.76 -24.31
CA GLN A 176 -19.65 9.90 -23.34
C GLN A 176 -19.41 11.09 -22.40
N LEU A 177 -18.18 11.23 -21.86
CA LEU A 177 -17.82 12.37 -21.02
C LEU A 177 -18.07 13.70 -21.73
N ALA A 178 -17.66 13.80 -23.00
CA ALA A 178 -17.84 15.00 -23.80
C ALA A 178 -19.33 15.31 -24.09
N GLN A 179 -20.15 14.29 -24.41
CA GLN A 179 -21.57 14.43 -24.67
C GLN A 179 -22.36 14.92 -23.43
N GLU A 180 -22.01 14.42 -22.25
CA GLU A 180 -22.69 14.77 -21.00
C GLU A 180 -22.04 15.93 -20.26
N LYS A 181 -21.01 16.56 -20.86
CA LYS A 181 -20.22 17.66 -20.25
C LYS A 181 -19.70 17.29 -18.85
N LYS A 182 -19.26 16.05 -18.70
CA LYS A 182 -18.66 15.54 -17.48
C LYS A 182 -17.12 15.60 -17.57
N LEU A 183 -16.47 15.73 -16.43
CA LEU A 183 -15.02 15.69 -16.29
C LEU A 183 -14.64 14.61 -15.26
N ASP A 184 -13.78 13.71 -15.65
CA ASP A 184 -13.06 12.85 -14.70
C ASP A 184 -11.92 13.65 -14.04
N LEU A 185 -11.56 13.32 -12.83
CA LEU A 185 -10.45 13.97 -12.11
C LEU A 185 -9.15 13.93 -12.92
N ASP A 186 -8.90 12.82 -13.62
CA ASP A 186 -7.71 12.64 -14.46
C ASP A 186 -7.70 13.53 -15.72
N ASP A 187 -8.84 14.13 -16.09
CA ASP A 187 -8.93 15.03 -17.26
C ASP A 187 -8.64 16.50 -16.92
N PHE A 188 -8.62 16.89 -15.63
CA PHE A 188 -8.54 18.30 -15.23
C PHE A 188 -7.31 19.02 -15.79
N ALA A 189 -6.14 18.41 -15.70
CA ALA A 189 -4.90 18.98 -16.19
C ALA A 189 -4.92 19.16 -17.71
N ALA A 190 -5.39 18.15 -18.44
CA ALA A 190 -5.52 18.19 -19.90
C ALA A 190 -6.54 19.25 -20.35
N ALA A 191 -7.67 19.38 -19.63
CA ALA A 191 -8.68 20.40 -19.91
C ALA A 191 -8.17 21.82 -19.69
N VAL A 192 -7.38 22.06 -18.64
CA VAL A 192 -6.72 23.36 -18.39
C VAL A 192 -5.69 23.66 -19.50
N CYS A 193 -4.88 22.68 -19.88
CA CYS A 193 -3.94 22.85 -21.00
C CYS A 193 -4.68 23.19 -22.31
N HIS A 194 -5.80 22.54 -22.58
CA HIS A 194 -6.64 22.82 -23.75
C HIS A 194 -7.20 24.25 -23.69
N LEU A 195 -7.81 24.65 -22.58
CA LEU A 195 -8.30 26.02 -22.35
C LEU A 195 -7.21 27.06 -22.62
N PHE A 196 -6.03 26.90 -22.04
CA PHE A 196 -4.96 27.87 -22.16
C PHE A 196 -4.39 27.95 -23.57
N ARG A 197 -4.38 26.86 -24.35
CA ARG A 197 -3.93 26.87 -25.75
C ARG A 197 -4.97 27.45 -26.70
N THR A 198 -6.25 27.25 -26.41
CA THR A 198 -7.34 27.73 -27.27
C THR A 198 -7.84 29.13 -26.93
N ASN A 199 -7.58 29.62 -25.71
CA ASN A 199 -7.98 30.93 -25.25
C ASN A 199 -6.81 31.72 -24.60
N PRO A 200 -6.00 32.41 -25.40
CA PRO A 200 -4.87 33.21 -24.91
C PRO A 200 -5.26 34.33 -23.92
N ALA A 201 -6.49 34.84 -24.01
CA ALA A 201 -6.98 35.89 -23.11
C ALA A 201 -7.18 35.36 -21.69
N GLU A 202 -7.77 34.16 -21.58
CA GLU A 202 -7.90 33.46 -20.28
C GLU A 202 -6.52 33.08 -19.72
N LEU A 203 -5.61 32.57 -20.55
CA LEU A 203 -4.24 32.29 -20.12
C LEU A 203 -3.58 33.56 -19.54
N ALA A 204 -3.64 34.68 -20.26
CA ALA A 204 -3.07 35.95 -19.80
C ALA A 204 -3.72 36.47 -18.50
N ARG A 205 -5.02 36.22 -18.33
CA ARG A 205 -5.74 36.53 -17.08
C ARG A 205 -5.17 35.72 -15.90
N TRP A 206 -5.05 34.40 -16.03
CA TRP A 206 -4.55 33.54 -14.96
C TRP A 206 -3.05 33.74 -14.69
N GLN A 207 -2.24 34.11 -15.69
CA GLN A 207 -0.84 34.50 -15.51
C GLN A 207 -0.69 35.83 -14.73
N ARG A 208 -1.67 36.73 -14.80
CA ARG A 208 -1.71 37.92 -13.95
C ARG A 208 -2.17 37.59 -12.53
N GLU A 209 -3.18 36.72 -12.42
CA GLU A 209 -3.70 36.24 -11.13
C GLU A 209 -2.61 35.60 -10.30
N TYR A 210 -1.82 34.69 -10.89
CA TYR A 210 -0.76 33.97 -10.18
C TYR A 210 0.62 34.33 -10.72
N SER A 211 1.26 35.31 -10.10
CA SER A 211 2.59 35.79 -10.50
C SER A 211 3.73 34.97 -9.87
N TYR A 212 3.47 34.29 -8.75
CA TYR A 212 4.43 33.44 -8.04
C TYR A 212 3.81 32.05 -7.86
N LEU A 213 4.44 31.05 -8.46
CA LEU A 213 4.01 29.65 -8.42
C LEU A 213 5.00 28.86 -7.59
N LEU A 214 4.51 28.21 -6.53
CA LEU A 214 5.30 27.29 -5.71
C LEU A 214 4.67 25.90 -5.83
N VAL A 215 5.46 24.88 -6.16
CA VAL A 215 4.98 23.50 -6.31
C VAL A 215 5.77 22.61 -5.38
N ASP A 216 5.08 21.99 -4.41
CA ASP A 216 5.65 20.99 -3.50
C ASP A 216 5.45 19.57 -4.03
N GLU A 217 6.31 18.63 -3.61
CA GLU A 217 6.32 17.23 -4.06
C GLU A 217 6.39 17.13 -5.61
N PHE A 218 7.23 17.94 -6.22
CA PHE A 218 7.33 18.09 -7.69
C PHE A 218 7.69 16.78 -8.41
N GLN A 219 8.28 15.79 -7.74
CA GLN A 219 8.59 14.48 -8.29
C GLN A 219 7.34 13.61 -8.55
N ASP A 220 6.18 13.99 -8.01
CA ASP A 220 4.96 13.19 -8.12
C ASP A 220 3.99 13.70 -9.20
N ILE A 221 4.35 14.75 -9.91
CA ILE A 221 3.51 15.32 -10.97
C ILE A 221 3.57 14.49 -12.25
N ASN A 222 2.49 14.55 -13.03
CA ASN A 222 2.43 13.97 -14.37
C ASN A 222 2.69 15.00 -15.47
N ALA A 223 2.84 14.53 -16.70
CA ALA A 223 3.16 15.38 -17.85
C ALA A 223 2.12 16.47 -18.11
N ALA A 224 0.83 16.18 -17.95
CA ALA A 224 -0.25 17.15 -18.16
C ALA A 224 -0.26 18.23 -17.06
N GLN A 225 0.01 17.86 -15.81
CA GLN A 225 0.14 18.79 -14.68
C GLN A 225 1.35 19.71 -14.88
N TYR A 226 2.49 19.14 -15.29
CA TYR A 226 3.68 19.93 -15.59
C TYR A 226 3.44 20.94 -16.71
N GLU A 227 2.81 20.51 -17.82
CA GLU A 227 2.49 21.40 -18.94
C GLU A 227 1.53 22.52 -18.51
N ALA A 228 0.50 22.24 -17.72
CA ALA A 228 -0.40 23.27 -17.20
C ALA A 228 0.31 24.28 -16.33
N VAL A 229 1.22 23.85 -15.43
CA VAL A 229 2.05 24.74 -14.59
C VAL A 229 2.98 25.59 -15.45
N LYS A 230 3.60 25.00 -16.47
CA LYS A 230 4.50 25.70 -17.39
C LYS A 230 3.77 26.80 -18.17
N LEU A 231 2.56 26.50 -18.68
CA LEU A 231 1.72 27.51 -19.35
C LEU A 231 1.32 28.62 -18.37
N LEU A 232 0.90 28.28 -17.17
CA LEU A 232 0.48 29.23 -16.15
C LEU A 232 1.62 30.14 -15.70
N CYS A 233 2.85 29.62 -15.60
CA CYS A 233 4.04 30.39 -15.21
C CYS A 233 4.34 31.56 -16.16
N GLY A 234 4.09 31.40 -17.44
CA GLY A 234 4.22 32.46 -18.45
C GLY A 234 5.59 33.10 -18.54
N GLY A 235 5.63 34.37 -18.99
CA GLY A 235 6.86 35.13 -19.21
C GLY A 235 7.59 35.56 -17.94
N LYS A 236 6.90 35.67 -16.80
CA LYS A 236 7.52 36.06 -15.51
C LYS A 236 8.42 34.97 -14.93
N ARG A 237 8.16 33.72 -15.30
CA ARG A 237 8.95 32.53 -14.95
C ARG A 237 9.28 32.36 -13.45
N ASN A 238 8.48 32.95 -12.56
CA ASN A 238 8.63 32.78 -11.10
C ASN A 238 8.06 31.45 -10.65
N LEU A 239 8.74 30.38 -10.99
CA LEU A 239 8.35 29.00 -10.68
C LEU A 239 9.36 28.38 -9.73
N PHE A 240 8.93 28.19 -8.48
CA PHE A 240 9.71 27.58 -7.41
C PHE A 240 9.21 26.17 -7.15
N VAL A 241 9.97 25.17 -7.54
CA VAL A 241 9.59 23.76 -7.39
C VAL A 241 10.45 23.06 -6.33
N VAL A 242 9.81 22.30 -5.47
CA VAL A 242 10.46 21.54 -4.38
C VAL A 242 10.15 20.06 -4.57
N GLY A 243 11.17 19.22 -4.54
CA GLY A 243 10.96 17.80 -4.73
C GLY A 243 12.15 16.93 -4.31
N ASP A 244 11.88 15.63 -4.26
CA ASP A 244 12.85 14.58 -3.99
C ASP A 244 12.61 13.40 -4.94
N ASP A 245 13.40 13.27 -5.98
CA ASP A 245 13.29 12.16 -6.95
C ASP A 245 13.44 10.78 -6.32
N ASP A 246 14.16 10.67 -5.18
CA ASP A 246 14.26 9.45 -4.40
C ASP A 246 12.95 9.08 -3.67
N GLN A 247 11.98 9.99 -3.60
CA GLN A 247 10.66 9.77 -3.03
C GLN A 247 9.53 9.70 -4.09
N ALA A 248 9.88 9.57 -5.38
CA ALA A 248 8.92 9.39 -6.46
C ALA A 248 8.38 7.96 -6.47
N ILE A 249 7.13 7.76 -5.99
CA ILE A 249 6.49 6.45 -5.82
C ILE A 249 5.10 6.35 -6.45
N TYR A 250 4.68 7.32 -7.25
CA TYR A 250 3.37 7.34 -7.91
C TYR A 250 3.44 7.12 -9.42
N GLY A 251 4.48 6.40 -9.90
CA GLY A 251 4.63 6.05 -11.32
C GLY A 251 3.41 5.31 -11.88
N PHE A 252 2.76 4.47 -11.07
CA PHE A 252 1.51 3.79 -11.44
C PHE A 252 0.31 4.74 -11.69
N ARG A 253 0.40 6.01 -11.28
CA ARG A 253 -0.56 7.09 -11.59
C ARG A 253 -0.10 7.99 -12.74
N GLY A 254 0.97 7.65 -13.43
CA GLY A 254 1.54 8.44 -14.53
C GLY A 254 2.47 9.57 -14.10
N SER A 255 2.89 9.61 -12.82
CA SER A 255 3.97 10.52 -12.43
C SER A 255 5.30 10.03 -12.99
N ASP A 256 6.17 10.98 -13.33
CA ASP A 256 7.47 10.67 -13.91
C ASP A 256 8.55 11.56 -13.27
N PRO A 257 9.48 11.00 -12.49
CA PRO A 257 10.58 11.76 -11.90
C PRO A 257 11.50 12.41 -12.95
N ALA A 258 11.47 11.94 -14.22
CA ALA A 258 12.19 12.57 -15.31
C ALA A 258 11.71 14.01 -15.59
N ILE A 259 10.50 14.37 -15.15
CA ILE A 259 9.95 15.73 -15.25
C ILE A 259 10.84 16.73 -14.49
N MET A 260 11.47 16.32 -13.37
CA MET A 260 12.43 17.18 -12.67
C MET A 260 13.66 17.51 -13.54
N ARG A 261 14.12 16.57 -14.34
CA ARG A 261 15.20 16.80 -15.31
C ARG A 261 14.70 17.60 -16.52
N GLN A 262 13.45 17.35 -16.95
CA GLN A 262 12.81 18.12 -18.02
C GLN A 262 12.65 19.59 -17.62
N PHE A 263 12.32 19.88 -16.36
CA PHE A 263 12.26 21.24 -15.83
C PHE A 263 13.58 22.02 -16.05
N LEU A 264 14.72 21.40 -15.82
CA LEU A 264 16.02 22.03 -16.04
C LEU A 264 16.35 22.26 -17.53
N LYS A 265 15.76 21.47 -18.44
CA LYS A 265 15.87 21.70 -19.89
C LYS A 265 14.96 22.83 -20.35
N ASP A 266 13.74 22.91 -19.80
CA ASP A 266 12.76 23.96 -20.14
C ASP A 266 13.12 25.32 -19.51
N PHE A 267 13.85 25.28 -18.38
CA PHE A 267 14.30 26.44 -17.63
C PHE A 267 15.82 26.36 -17.38
N PRO A 268 16.65 26.58 -18.42
CA PRO A 268 18.12 26.45 -18.28
C PRO A 268 18.73 27.43 -17.26
N GLU A 269 18.07 28.56 -17.01
CA GLU A 269 18.44 29.55 -16.02
C GLU A 269 18.05 29.20 -14.59
N ALA A 270 17.34 28.09 -14.39
CA ALA A 270 16.82 27.67 -13.07
C ALA A 270 17.96 27.49 -12.07
N LYS A 271 17.80 28.11 -10.91
CA LYS A 271 18.73 27.86 -9.79
C LYS A 271 18.44 26.52 -9.15
N GLN A 272 19.48 25.69 -9.07
CA GLN A 272 19.42 24.44 -8.34
C GLN A 272 19.94 24.64 -6.93
N ILE A 273 19.13 24.32 -5.93
CA ILE A 273 19.51 24.42 -4.51
C ILE A 273 19.26 23.07 -3.87
N PHE A 274 20.26 22.54 -3.17
CA PHE A 274 20.18 21.25 -2.56
C PHE A 274 20.06 21.35 -1.03
N LEU A 275 19.00 20.77 -0.44
CA LEU A 275 18.82 20.68 1.00
C LEU A 275 19.31 19.31 1.48
N SER A 276 20.56 19.25 1.95
CA SER A 276 21.26 17.99 2.25
C SER A 276 21.14 17.54 3.71
N VAL A 277 20.66 18.40 4.62
CA VAL A 277 20.63 18.08 6.04
C VAL A 277 19.28 17.49 6.44
N ASN A 278 19.28 16.26 6.94
CA ASN A 278 18.09 15.60 7.50
C ASN A 278 17.99 15.92 9.00
N TYR A 279 16.92 16.60 9.41
CA TYR A 279 16.63 16.96 10.80
C TYR A 279 15.63 15.99 11.47
N ARG A 280 15.15 14.99 10.75
CA ARG A 280 14.11 14.06 11.22
C ARG A 280 14.73 12.83 11.90
N SER A 281 15.65 12.18 11.21
CA SER A 281 16.07 10.81 11.50
C SER A 281 17.47 10.77 12.11
N ARG A 282 17.71 9.77 12.97
CA ARG A 282 19.06 9.46 13.50
C ARG A 282 20.03 9.09 12.37
N ALA A 283 21.31 9.26 12.64
CA ALA A 283 22.37 9.09 11.64
C ALA A 283 22.38 7.69 11.00
N GLY A 284 22.22 6.63 11.79
CA GLY A 284 22.20 5.27 11.28
C GLY A 284 21.04 4.99 10.32
N ILE A 285 19.87 5.61 10.53
CA ILE A 285 18.73 5.50 9.60
C ILE A 285 19.05 6.20 8.29
N VAL A 286 19.59 7.43 8.36
CA VAL A 286 19.96 8.22 7.17
C VAL A 286 21.02 7.50 6.35
N GLU A 287 22.07 6.96 7.01
CA GLU A 287 23.15 6.22 6.35
C GLU A 287 22.65 4.94 5.69
N THR A 288 21.84 4.14 6.42
CA THR A 288 21.31 2.88 5.93
C THR A 288 20.37 3.09 4.73
N ALA A 289 19.46 4.06 4.82
CA ALA A 289 18.59 4.43 3.72
C ALA A 289 19.39 5.00 2.53
N GLY A 290 20.44 5.75 2.79
CA GLY A 290 21.36 6.27 1.77
C GLY A 290 22.06 5.17 0.98
N LYS A 291 22.53 4.10 1.64
CA LYS A 291 23.15 2.92 0.99
C LYS A 291 22.16 2.24 0.04
N LEU A 292 20.92 2.07 0.47
CA LEU A 292 19.86 1.49 -0.33
C LEU A 292 19.58 2.32 -1.60
N ILE A 293 19.22 3.58 -1.42
CA ILE A 293 18.78 4.42 -2.55
C ILE A 293 19.92 4.77 -3.51
N GLY A 294 21.17 4.70 -3.02
CA GLY A 294 22.37 4.85 -3.83
C GLY A 294 22.53 3.82 -4.94
N GLN A 295 21.79 2.68 -4.89
CA GLN A 295 21.78 1.66 -5.94
C GLN A 295 20.93 2.05 -7.15
N ASN A 296 20.08 3.06 -7.05
CA ASN A 296 19.30 3.58 -8.18
C ASN A 296 20.21 4.37 -9.12
N ARG A 297 20.06 4.14 -10.42
CA ARG A 297 20.84 4.81 -11.47
C ARG A 297 20.20 6.12 -11.90
N GLU A 298 18.87 6.12 -12.02
CA GLU A 298 18.07 7.24 -12.48
C GLU A 298 17.70 8.17 -11.33
N ARG A 299 18.72 8.91 -10.77
CA ARG A 299 18.53 9.85 -9.66
C ARG A 299 19.45 11.07 -9.79
N PHE A 300 19.08 12.17 -9.11
CA PHE A 300 20.00 13.29 -8.93
C PHE A 300 21.12 12.90 -7.97
N PRO A 301 22.38 13.22 -8.28
CA PRO A 301 23.49 12.97 -7.36
C PRO A 301 23.33 13.87 -6.13
N LYS A 302 23.05 13.27 -4.99
CA LYS A 302 22.88 13.97 -3.72
C LYS A 302 23.32 13.11 -2.55
N GLN A 303 23.91 13.76 -1.55
CA GLN A 303 24.29 13.13 -0.29
C GLN A 303 23.50 13.77 0.84
N ILE A 304 22.71 12.96 1.55
CA ILE A 304 21.96 13.40 2.71
C ILE A 304 22.79 13.07 3.96
N VAL A 305 22.91 14.05 4.85
CA VAL A 305 23.60 13.89 6.14
C VAL A 305 22.63 14.16 7.28
N ALA A 306 22.78 13.45 8.38
CA ALA A 306 21.96 13.71 9.57
C ALA A 306 22.40 15.05 10.19
N GLY A 307 21.42 15.89 10.55
CA GLY A 307 21.68 17.08 11.37
C GLY A 307 22.24 16.69 12.73
N GLN A 308 23.13 17.51 13.30
CA GLN A 308 23.61 17.28 14.66
C GLN A 308 22.42 17.37 15.62
N SER A 309 22.13 16.31 16.37
CA SER A 309 21.21 16.40 17.50
C SER A 309 21.79 17.33 18.55
N THR A 310 21.01 18.34 18.95
CA THR A 310 21.34 19.14 20.13
C THR A 310 21.51 18.22 21.32
N SER A 311 22.50 18.50 22.15
CA SER A 311 23.12 17.69 23.19
C SER A 311 22.24 17.15 24.33
N ASP A 312 20.92 17.27 24.26
CA ASP A 312 20.01 16.87 25.35
C ASP A 312 19.52 15.41 25.33
N GLU A 313 19.78 14.66 24.26
CA GLU A 313 19.32 13.25 24.17
C GLU A 313 20.40 12.20 24.54
N ARG A 314 21.54 12.60 25.12
CA ARG A 314 22.63 11.67 25.50
C ARG A 314 22.43 10.95 26.84
N GLN A 315 21.35 11.20 27.57
CA GLN A 315 21.17 10.64 28.93
C GLN A 315 20.38 9.33 29.02
N ASP A 316 19.79 8.82 27.96
CA ASP A 316 18.98 7.58 28.02
C ASP A 316 19.72 6.32 27.50
N VAL A 317 21.03 6.29 27.55
CA VAL A 317 21.76 5.05 27.31
C VAL A 317 21.85 4.27 28.62
N CYS A 318 20.88 3.39 28.84
CA CYS A 318 21.02 2.35 29.86
C CYS A 318 22.26 1.51 29.58
N PHE A 319 23.29 1.69 30.39
CA PHE A 319 24.49 0.87 30.45
C PHE A 319 24.07 -0.53 30.88
N VAL A 320 24.19 -1.52 30.01
CA VAL A 320 24.25 -2.93 30.41
C VAL A 320 25.74 -3.27 30.49
N PRO A 321 26.27 -3.66 31.67
CA PRO A 321 27.69 -3.96 31.81
C PRO A 321 28.05 -5.21 30.99
N GLU A 322 29.17 -5.15 30.29
CA GLU A 322 29.85 -6.30 29.72
C GLU A 322 30.14 -7.34 30.80
N ALA A 323 29.71 -8.58 30.58
CA ALA A 323 30.05 -9.72 31.39
C ALA A 323 31.55 -10.08 31.17
N THR A 324 32.41 -9.60 32.04
CA THR A 324 33.78 -10.11 32.18
C THR A 324 33.76 -11.52 32.75
N GLN A 325 34.45 -12.43 32.07
CA GLN A 325 34.82 -13.76 32.58
C GLN A 325 35.60 -13.67 33.86
N GLY A 326 35.22 -14.43 34.85
CA GLY A 326 36.00 -14.57 36.07
C GLY A 326 35.28 -15.41 37.12
N ALA A 327 35.53 -16.71 37.11
CA ALA A 327 35.07 -17.64 38.15
C ALA A 327 35.62 -17.32 39.52
N ARG A 328 34.75 -17.26 40.52
CA ARG A 328 35.07 -17.79 41.88
C ARG A 328 33.81 -18.08 42.67
N ARG A 329 33.71 -19.33 43.14
CA ARG A 329 32.72 -19.85 44.11
C ARG A 329 32.79 -19.04 45.40
N MET A 330 31.62 -18.71 45.97
CA MET A 330 31.39 -18.83 47.42
C MET A 330 29.89 -19.07 47.72
N GLN A 331 29.70 -19.89 48.74
CA GLN A 331 28.48 -20.47 49.26
C GLN A 331 27.68 -19.49 50.12
N GLY A 332 26.34 -19.74 50.19
CA GLY A 332 25.51 -19.53 51.41
C GLY A 332 24.52 -18.39 51.31
N GLU A 333 23.31 -18.61 51.20
CA GLU A 333 22.25 -18.69 52.20
C GLU A 333 20.85 -18.64 51.61
N LYS A 334 19.98 -19.45 52.16
CA LYS A 334 18.57 -19.63 51.79
C LYS A 334 17.70 -18.50 52.36
N SER A 335 16.80 -17.96 51.54
CA SER A 335 15.54 -17.42 52.09
C SER A 335 14.39 -17.74 51.13
N THR A 336 13.49 -18.51 51.67
CA THR A 336 12.24 -19.01 51.09
C THR A 336 11.12 -17.98 51.21
N LEU A 337 10.36 -17.72 50.14
CA LEU A 337 8.93 -17.41 50.19
C LEU A 337 8.25 -17.79 48.86
N PRO A 338 6.93 -18.08 48.83
CA PRO A 338 6.40 -19.17 48.02
C PRO A 338 5.77 -18.71 46.68
N ILE A 339 5.84 -19.63 45.73
CA ILE A 339 5.25 -19.55 44.38
C ILE A 339 3.77 -20.05 44.44
N PRO A 340 2.79 -19.41 43.83
CA PRO A 340 1.54 -20.08 43.51
C PRO A 340 1.68 -20.83 42.18
N THR A 341 1.45 -22.12 42.26
CA THR A 341 1.35 -23.05 41.15
C THR A 341 0.05 -22.83 40.37
N GLY A 342 0.17 -22.54 39.07
CA GLY A 342 -0.91 -22.64 38.10
C GLY A 342 -0.33 -23.21 36.82
N THR A 343 -0.70 -24.44 36.56
CA THR A 343 -0.27 -25.26 35.43
C THR A 343 -0.76 -24.70 34.09
N ALA A 344 0.19 -24.32 33.23
CA ALA A 344 -0.01 -24.31 31.78
C ALA A 344 1.29 -24.84 31.16
N SER A 345 1.16 -25.88 30.39
CA SER A 345 2.22 -26.65 29.73
C SER A 345 3.10 -25.74 28.86
N GLY A 346 4.28 -25.42 29.40
CA GLY A 346 5.32 -24.71 28.68
C GLY A 346 6.09 -25.64 27.74
N ILE A 347 5.96 -25.45 26.46
CA ILE A 347 6.98 -25.86 25.50
C ILE A 347 8.02 -24.75 25.48
N SER A 348 9.20 -25.07 25.99
CA SER A 348 10.37 -24.19 26.07
C SER A 348 10.75 -23.62 24.70
N ALA A 349 10.59 -22.31 24.51
CA ALA A 349 11.03 -21.53 23.35
C ALA A 349 12.55 -21.20 23.42
N ALA A 350 13.38 -22.15 23.86
CA ALA A 350 14.80 -21.91 24.08
C ALA A 350 15.69 -22.64 23.06
N ALA A 351 15.47 -22.43 21.75
CA ALA A 351 16.38 -22.99 20.74
C ALA A 351 16.60 -22.15 19.47
N PHE A 352 15.95 -21.00 19.27
CA PHE A 352 16.29 -20.10 18.14
C PHE A 352 16.26 -18.67 18.65
N GLY A 353 17.45 -18.04 18.72
CA GLY A 353 17.59 -16.66 19.16
C GLY A 353 16.87 -15.68 18.23
N THR A 354 15.65 -15.31 18.59
CA THR A 354 14.90 -14.20 18.00
C THR A 354 15.37 -12.91 18.64
N SER A 355 16.58 -12.47 18.31
CA SER A 355 17.09 -11.19 18.81
C SER A 355 17.23 -10.20 17.65
N TRP A 356 16.80 -8.99 17.87
CA TRP A 356 17.03 -7.87 16.97
C TRP A 356 18.53 -7.55 16.90
N LEU A 357 19.11 -7.68 15.72
CA LEU A 357 20.55 -7.44 15.48
C LEU A 357 20.75 -6.04 14.91
N PRO A 358 21.73 -5.27 15.43
CA PRO A 358 21.97 -3.92 14.94
C PRO A 358 22.58 -3.95 13.54
N LEU A 359 21.99 -3.16 12.62
CA LEU A 359 22.52 -2.90 11.29
C LEU A 359 23.33 -1.60 11.24
N SER A 360 22.97 -0.62 12.06
CA SER A 360 23.70 0.64 12.20
C SER A 360 24.54 0.70 13.46
N THR A 361 25.62 1.48 13.45
CA THR A 361 26.54 1.64 14.59
C THR A 361 25.88 2.28 15.80
N ASP A 362 24.93 3.20 15.58
CA ASP A 362 24.15 3.87 16.62
C ASP A 362 22.92 3.06 17.10
N ARG A 363 22.79 1.82 16.61
CA ARG A 363 21.68 0.90 16.93
C ARG A 363 20.29 1.46 16.62
N SER A 364 20.17 2.47 15.77
CA SER A 364 18.88 3.01 15.34
C SER A 364 18.20 2.15 14.27
N VAL A 365 18.92 1.24 13.62
CA VAL A 365 18.41 0.27 12.66
C VAL A 365 18.69 -1.14 13.13
N LEU A 366 17.63 -1.93 13.26
CA LEU A 366 17.64 -3.30 13.78
C LEU A 366 17.05 -4.26 12.74
N VAL A 367 17.62 -5.46 12.62
CA VAL A 367 17.14 -6.50 11.69
C VAL A 367 16.91 -7.80 12.44
N CYS A 368 15.81 -8.51 12.11
CA CYS A 368 15.53 -9.83 12.65
C CYS A 368 14.97 -10.77 11.56
N GLY A 369 15.45 -12.02 11.55
CA GLY A 369 14.93 -13.09 10.70
C GLY A 369 14.13 -14.10 11.50
N PHE A 370 12.90 -14.39 11.09
CA PHE A 370 11.97 -15.31 11.74
C PHE A 370 11.79 -16.58 10.93
N GLN A 371 11.26 -17.64 11.56
CA GLN A 371 10.98 -18.89 10.86
C GLN A 371 9.78 -18.75 9.92
N ASP A 372 8.68 -18.16 10.41
CA ASP A 372 7.43 -17.98 9.71
C ASP A 372 6.77 -16.61 10.00
N ARG A 373 5.68 -16.31 9.29
CA ARG A 373 4.93 -15.04 9.42
C ARG A 373 4.26 -14.88 10.77
N ARG A 374 3.86 -15.99 11.43
CA ARG A 374 3.23 -15.95 12.75
C ARG A 374 4.24 -15.47 13.79
N GLN A 375 5.41 -16.11 13.83
CA GLN A 375 6.49 -15.73 14.75
C GLN A 375 6.93 -14.29 14.55
N GLU A 376 7.04 -13.85 13.28
CA GLU A 376 7.33 -12.46 12.92
C GLU A 376 6.28 -11.53 13.52
N ALA A 377 5.00 -11.77 13.23
CA ALA A 377 3.89 -10.93 13.67
C ALA A 377 3.79 -10.85 15.20
N GLU A 378 3.93 -11.98 15.90
CA GLU A 378 3.91 -12.05 17.36
C GLU A 378 5.04 -11.24 18.00
N THR A 379 6.27 -11.40 17.48
CA THR A 379 7.44 -10.68 18.04
C THR A 379 7.37 -9.18 17.73
N VAL A 380 6.96 -8.81 16.52
CA VAL A 380 6.76 -7.40 16.14
C VAL A 380 5.67 -6.77 17.00
N ALA A 381 4.55 -7.47 17.27
CA ALA A 381 3.49 -6.97 18.15
C ALA A 381 4.00 -6.73 19.58
N ASP A 382 4.82 -7.64 20.13
CA ASP A 382 5.42 -7.47 21.44
C ASP A 382 6.33 -6.23 21.49
N GLU A 383 7.12 -5.98 20.44
CA GLU A 383 8.01 -4.82 20.36
C GLU A 383 7.23 -3.51 20.18
N ILE A 384 6.16 -3.52 19.38
CA ILE A 384 5.20 -2.40 19.29
C ILE A 384 4.62 -2.09 20.68
N GLY A 385 4.17 -3.11 21.41
CA GLY A 385 3.65 -2.93 22.76
C GLY A 385 4.68 -2.30 23.74
N LYS A 386 5.95 -2.68 23.64
CA LYS A 386 7.03 -2.04 24.42
C LYS A 386 7.23 -0.57 24.01
N THR A 387 7.25 -0.31 22.71
CA THR A 387 7.42 1.04 22.14
C THR A 387 6.32 2.00 22.59
N LEU A 388 5.05 1.54 22.54
CA LEU A 388 3.91 2.34 23.00
C LEU A 388 3.97 2.62 24.49
N ARG A 389 4.37 1.64 25.32
CA ARG A 389 4.57 1.86 26.77
C ARG A 389 5.66 2.88 27.10
N GLN A 390 6.61 3.11 26.19
CA GLN A 390 7.60 4.18 26.30
C GLN A 390 7.08 5.55 25.86
N GLY A 391 5.82 5.67 25.49
CA GLY A 391 5.21 6.91 25.00
C GLY A 391 5.65 7.31 23.57
N LYS A 392 6.29 6.41 22.81
CA LYS A 392 6.76 6.66 21.46
C LYS A 392 5.65 6.44 20.44
N SER A 393 5.53 7.32 19.45
CA SER A 393 4.70 7.08 18.26
C SER A 393 5.31 5.97 17.40
N CYS A 394 4.50 5.03 16.92
CA CYS A 394 5.00 3.97 16.06
C CYS A 394 4.03 3.60 14.93
N ALA A 395 4.59 3.09 13.84
CA ALA A 395 3.84 2.50 12.75
C ALA A 395 4.49 1.21 12.25
N ALA A 396 3.66 0.26 11.84
CA ALA A 396 4.09 -0.85 11.01
C ALA A 396 3.70 -0.54 9.55
N ILE A 397 4.70 -0.56 8.66
CA ILE A 397 4.56 -0.14 7.27
C ILE A 397 4.76 -1.35 6.38
N PHE A 398 3.74 -1.64 5.55
CA PHE A 398 3.68 -2.81 4.69
C PHE A 398 3.71 -2.44 3.22
N ARG A 399 4.06 -3.41 2.36
CA ARG A 399 3.95 -3.24 0.91
C ARG A 399 2.49 -3.20 0.48
N THR A 400 1.66 -4.08 1.03
CA THR A 400 0.22 -4.15 0.77
C THR A 400 -0.57 -4.30 2.07
N ASN A 401 -1.86 -3.95 2.05
CA ASN A 401 -2.74 -4.14 3.22
C ASN A 401 -2.92 -5.62 3.58
N ALA A 402 -2.80 -6.54 2.62
CA ALA A 402 -2.88 -7.97 2.88
C ALA A 402 -1.73 -8.46 3.78
N ASP A 403 -0.53 -7.90 3.64
CA ASP A 403 0.62 -8.28 4.46
C ASP A 403 0.45 -7.91 5.95
N ALA A 404 -0.40 -6.92 6.24
CA ALA A 404 -0.61 -6.42 7.60
C ALA A 404 -1.57 -7.29 8.44
N VAL A 405 -2.32 -8.19 7.83
CA VAL A 405 -3.39 -8.97 8.51
C VAL A 405 -2.83 -9.81 9.66
N TRP A 406 -1.68 -10.44 9.47
CA TRP A 406 -1.02 -11.24 10.51
C TRP A 406 -0.64 -10.41 11.74
N LEU A 407 -0.07 -9.23 11.51
CA LEU A 407 0.29 -8.34 12.62
C LEU A 407 -0.95 -7.77 13.32
N ALA A 408 -1.99 -7.40 12.57
CA ALA A 408 -3.24 -6.93 13.13
C ALA A 408 -3.88 -7.99 14.05
N THR A 409 -3.87 -9.26 13.63
CA THR A 409 -4.32 -10.39 14.46
C THR A 409 -3.47 -10.52 15.72
N ALA A 410 -2.15 -10.48 15.61
CA ALA A 410 -1.25 -10.59 16.76
C ALA A 410 -1.41 -9.42 17.76
N LEU A 411 -1.60 -8.19 17.28
CA LEU A 411 -1.89 -7.01 18.11
C LEU A 411 -3.21 -7.15 18.86
N LYS A 412 -4.26 -7.65 18.17
CA LYS A 412 -5.57 -7.91 18.76
C LYS A 412 -5.49 -8.95 19.88
N CYS A 413 -4.85 -10.09 19.65
CA CYS A 413 -4.67 -11.13 20.66
C CYS A 413 -3.96 -10.59 21.92
N ARG A 414 -3.06 -9.62 21.76
CA ARG A 414 -2.32 -8.95 22.83
C ARG A 414 -3.04 -7.75 23.44
N LYS A 415 -4.22 -7.41 22.94
CA LYS A 415 -5.00 -6.22 23.34
C LYS A 415 -4.18 -4.91 23.19
N ILE A 416 -3.33 -4.83 22.17
CA ILE A 416 -2.56 -3.63 21.85
C ILE A 416 -3.39 -2.77 20.89
N PRO A 417 -3.69 -1.50 21.23
CA PRO A 417 -4.50 -0.63 20.39
C PRO A 417 -3.76 -0.26 19.11
N PHE A 418 -4.45 -0.35 17.97
CA PHE A 418 -3.91 0.05 16.69
C PHE A 418 -4.98 0.69 15.80
N LEU A 419 -4.53 1.56 14.89
CA LEU A 419 -5.35 2.21 13.87
C LEU A 419 -4.91 1.73 12.49
N TRP A 420 -5.86 1.26 11.69
CA TRP A 420 -5.61 0.96 10.29
C TRP A 420 -5.93 2.20 9.43
N LYS A 421 -4.93 2.75 8.74
CA LYS A 421 -5.14 3.96 7.90
C LYS A 421 -6.02 3.69 6.68
N GLU A 422 -5.92 2.50 6.10
CA GLU A 422 -6.71 2.09 4.94
C GLU A 422 -7.31 0.72 5.27
N LYS A 423 -8.62 0.65 5.53
CA LYS A 423 -9.29 -0.60 5.88
C LYS A 423 -9.06 -1.66 4.79
N PRO A 424 -8.45 -2.81 5.10
CA PRO A 424 -8.32 -3.88 4.13
C PRO A 424 -9.68 -4.49 3.83
N LYS A 425 -9.80 -5.14 2.68
CA LYS A 425 -10.95 -6.02 2.43
C LYS A 425 -10.94 -7.15 3.45
N ASN A 426 -12.12 -7.55 3.89
CA ASN A 426 -12.27 -8.68 4.80
C ASN A 426 -11.64 -9.95 4.16
N PRO A 427 -10.56 -10.52 4.73
CA PRO A 427 -9.89 -11.67 4.12
C PRO A 427 -10.77 -12.92 4.08
N TYR A 428 -11.73 -13.04 4.98
CA TYR A 428 -12.67 -14.15 5.02
C TYR A 428 -13.72 -14.12 3.90
N GLU A 429 -13.96 -12.96 3.29
CA GLU A 429 -14.87 -12.82 2.14
C GLU A 429 -14.26 -13.28 0.81
N THR A 430 -12.99 -13.65 0.80
CA THR A 430 -12.35 -14.16 -0.41
C THR A 430 -13.05 -15.44 -0.89
N PRO A 431 -13.21 -15.66 -2.20
CA PRO A 431 -13.85 -16.87 -2.72
C PRO A 431 -13.25 -18.16 -2.17
N VAL A 432 -11.94 -18.18 -1.94
CA VAL A 432 -11.22 -19.35 -1.39
C VAL A 432 -11.59 -19.62 0.06
N CYS A 433 -11.57 -18.62 0.93
CA CYS A 433 -11.98 -18.77 2.32
C CYS A 433 -13.43 -19.26 2.44
N GLN A 434 -14.29 -18.69 1.60
CA GLN A 434 -15.69 -19.09 1.53
C GLN A 434 -15.90 -20.53 1.00
N ASP A 435 -15.03 -21.00 0.08
CA ASP A 435 -15.07 -22.40 -0.37
C ASP A 435 -14.62 -23.36 0.72
N LEU A 436 -13.54 -23.04 1.43
CA LEU A 436 -13.03 -23.83 2.56
C LEU A 436 -14.05 -23.89 3.69
N LEU A 437 -14.68 -22.75 4.02
CA LEU A 437 -15.77 -22.71 5.01
C LEU A 437 -16.94 -23.60 4.59
N ALA A 438 -17.38 -23.53 3.33
CA ALA A 438 -18.48 -24.34 2.83
C ALA A 438 -18.18 -25.84 2.89
N TYR A 439 -16.92 -26.24 2.72
CA TYR A 439 -16.50 -27.65 2.96
C TYR A 439 -16.66 -28.04 4.42
N LEU A 440 -16.21 -27.19 5.35
CA LEU A 440 -16.35 -27.46 6.79
C LEU A 440 -17.83 -27.52 7.22
N GLN A 441 -18.63 -26.53 6.81
CA GLN A 441 -20.08 -26.47 7.09
C GLN A 441 -20.79 -27.71 6.54
N PHE A 442 -20.53 -28.13 5.31
CA PHE A 442 -21.13 -29.30 4.69
C PHE A 442 -20.74 -30.60 5.40
N ALA A 443 -19.51 -30.67 5.91
CA ALA A 443 -19.04 -31.88 6.61
C ALA A 443 -19.50 -31.94 8.08
N MET A 444 -19.54 -30.84 8.80
CA MET A 444 -19.66 -30.77 10.26
C MET A 444 -21.06 -30.34 10.75
N GLU A 445 -21.76 -29.44 10.02
CA GLU A 445 -23.05 -28.86 10.43
C GLU A 445 -24.28 -29.48 9.75
N GLY A 446 -24.06 -30.33 8.76
CA GLY A 446 -25.14 -30.95 8.01
C GLY A 446 -25.01 -30.71 6.51
N ARG A 447 -25.56 -31.63 5.73
CA ARG A 447 -25.37 -31.73 4.27
C ARG A 447 -26.27 -30.75 3.50
N LYS A 448 -26.21 -29.46 3.84
CA LYS A 448 -27.05 -28.41 3.23
C LYS A 448 -26.73 -28.26 1.74
N ARG A 449 -27.73 -28.16 0.90
CA ARG A 449 -27.63 -27.95 -0.55
C ARG A 449 -26.83 -26.67 -0.90
N LYS A 450 -27.03 -25.62 -0.12
CA LYS A 450 -26.34 -24.34 -0.30
C LYS A 450 -24.80 -24.53 -0.35
N ASP A 451 -24.27 -25.23 0.64
CA ASP A 451 -22.82 -25.42 0.79
C ASP A 451 -22.29 -26.40 -0.26
N PHE A 452 -23.06 -27.45 -0.55
CA PHE A 452 -22.69 -28.39 -1.59
C PHE A 452 -22.61 -27.76 -2.99
N LEU A 453 -23.55 -26.91 -3.37
CA LEU A 453 -23.53 -26.22 -4.65
C LEU A 453 -22.25 -25.38 -4.86
N ARG A 454 -21.65 -24.92 -3.77
CA ARG A 454 -20.40 -24.18 -3.82
C ARG A 454 -19.19 -25.08 -4.06
N ILE A 455 -19.13 -26.24 -3.41
CA ILE A 455 -17.97 -27.12 -3.39
C ILE A 455 -18.04 -28.29 -4.40
N MET A 456 -19.23 -28.62 -4.93
CA MET A 456 -19.45 -29.84 -5.72
C MET A 456 -18.47 -30.06 -6.87
N ASN A 457 -18.01 -28.98 -7.51
CA ASN A 457 -17.07 -28.98 -8.64
C ASN A 457 -15.77 -28.18 -8.36
N ARG A 458 -15.36 -28.12 -7.11
CA ARG A 458 -14.11 -27.45 -6.68
C ARG A 458 -13.32 -28.35 -5.72
N PRO A 459 -12.52 -29.32 -6.19
CA PRO A 459 -12.10 -29.67 -7.56
C PRO A 459 -13.22 -30.16 -8.49
N CYS A 460 -12.91 -30.13 -9.82
CA CYS A 460 -13.89 -30.51 -10.84
C CYS A 460 -14.31 -31.97 -10.70
N ARG A 461 -15.64 -32.21 -10.56
CA ARG A 461 -16.23 -33.55 -10.43
C ARG A 461 -17.36 -33.82 -11.43
N TYR A 462 -17.64 -32.84 -12.30
CA TYR A 462 -18.66 -32.90 -13.36
C TYR A 462 -20.09 -33.16 -12.81
N LEU A 463 -20.42 -32.73 -11.59
CA LEU A 463 -21.72 -32.85 -10.99
C LEU A 463 -22.67 -31.77 -11.55
N SER A 464 -23.92 -32.14 -11.90
CA SER A 464 -24.92 -31.21 -12.42
C SER A 464 -25.82 -30.71 -11.28
N ARG A 465 -26.10 -29.41 -11.27
CA ARG A 465 -27.04 -28.75 -10.34
C ARG A 465 -28.47 -29.28 -10.46
N GLN A 466 -28.85 -29.77 -11.63
CA GLN A 466 -30.19 -30.32 -11.89
C GLN A 466 -30.43 -31.64 -11.12
N MET A 467 -29.38 -32.35 -10.72
CA MET A 467 -29.47 -33.59 -9.95
C MET A 467 -29.58 -33.38 -8.44
N LEU A 468 -29.80 -32.14 -8.01
CA LEU A 468 -29.84 -31.73 -6.59
C LEU A 468 -31.15 -31.00 -6.27
N PRO A 469 -32.31 -31.66 -6.27
CA PRO A 469 -33.60 -31.03 -6.00
C PRO A 469 -33.82 -30.70 -4.53
N ASP A 470 -33.24 -31.48 -3.62
CA ASP A 470 -33.54 -31.45 -2.18
C ASP A 470 -32.73 -30.40 -1.43
N ALA A 471 -33.25 -29.90 -0.31
CA ALA A 471 -32.57 -28.94 0.55
C ALA A 471 -31.34 -29.53 1.26
N GLU A 472 -31.36 -30.84 1.51
CA GLU A 472 -30.25 -31.60 2.05
C GLU A 472 -29.74 -32.64 1.03
N ILE A 473 -28.42 -32.80 0.98
CA ILE A 473 -27.77 -33.69 0.03
C ILE A 473 -27.64 -35.09 0.56
N SER A 474 -28.27 -36.03 -0.14
CA SER A 474 -28.15 -37.48 0.11
C SER A 474 -27.21 -38.10 -0.94
N PHE A 475 -26.08 -38.66 -0.48
CA PHE A 475 -25.16 -39.37 -1.39
C PHE A 475 -25.79 -40.62 -1.99
N SER A 476 -26.71 -41.29 -1.29
CA SER A 476 -27.48 -42.42 -1.83
C SER A 476 -28.41 -41.99 -2.96
N ALA A 477 -29.06 -40.81 -2.85
CA ALA A 477 -29.87 -40.23 -3.92
C ALA A 477 -29.01 -39.82 -5.11
N LEU A 478 -27.88 -39.18 -4.89
CA LEU A 478 -26.93 -38.84 -5.95
C LEU A 478 -26.42 -40.08 -6.70
N ARG A 479 -26.03 -41.13 -5.98
CA ARG A 479 -25.61 -42.38 -6.63
C ARG A 479 -26.71 -43.00 -7.48
N ARG A 480 -27.98 -42.95 -7.06
CA ARG A 480 -29.12 -43.39 -7.88
C ARG A 480 -29.29 -42.52 -9.13
N ALA A 481 -29.18 -41.19 -9.00
CA ALA A 481 -29.29 -40.27 -10.13
C ALA A 481 -28.17 -40.47 -11.19
N TYR A 482 -27.01 -40.94 -10.76
CA TYR A 482 -25.88 -41.25 -11.66
C TYR A 482 -25.64 -42.73 -11.87
N ALA A 483 -26.64 -43.60 -11.66
CA ALA A 483 -26.51 -45.07 -11.73
C ALA A 483 -25.99 -45.57 -13.10
N GLN A 484 -26.32 -44.86 -14.18
CA GLN A 484 -25.90 -45.18 -15.55
C GLN A 484 -24.44 -44.82 -15.86
N LYS A 485 -23.70 -44.17 -14.92
CA LYS A 485 -22.35 -43.65 -15.13
C LYS A 485 -21.37 -44.26 -14.10
N PRO A 486 -20.71 -45.38 -14.38
CA PRO A 486 -19.84 -46.07 -13.40
C PRO A 486 -18.73 -45.18 -12.83
N TYR A 487 -18.09 -44.35 -13.64
CA TYR A 487 -17.05 -43.41 -13.17
C TYR A 487 -17.58 -42.38 -12.15
N MET A 488 -18.84 -42.00 -12.26
CA MET A 488 -19.48 -41.10 -11.30
C MET A 488 -19.73 -41.78 -9.95
N GLN A 489 -19.97 -43.08 -9.93
CA GLN A 489 -20.12 -43.84 -8.70
C GLN A 489 -18.85 -43.81 -7.85
N GLU A 490 -17.69 -43.97 -8.49
CA GLU A 490 -16.39 -43.90 -7.83
C GLU A 490 -16.12 -42.50 -7.28
N ILE A 491 -16.36 -41.43 -8.09
CA ILE A 491 -16.22 -40.06 -7.68
C ILE A 491 -17.12 -39.75 -6.46
N LEU A 492 -18.36 -40.15 -6.49
CA LEU A 492 -19.31 -39.94 -5.40
C LEU A 492 -18.93 -40.72 -4.14
N HIS A 493 -18.47 -41.97 -4.28
CA HIS A 493 -18.01 -42.77 -3.16
C HIS A 493 -16.77 -42.12 -2.48
N ARG A 494 -15.80 -41.70 -3.28
CA ARG A 494 -14.62 -40.99 -2.77
C ARG A 494 -15.02 -39.69 -2.06
N LEU A 495 -15.89 -38.87 -2.66
CA LEU A 495 -16.34 -37.61 -2.06
C LEU A 495 -17.07 -37.85 -0.74
N GLU A 496 -17.95 -38.86 -0.65
CA GLU A 496 -18.65 -39.22 0.60
C GLU A 496 -17.67 -39.65 1.69
N ALA A 497 -16.66 -40.44 1.33
CA ALA A 497 -15.59 -40.87 2.24
C ALA A 497 -14.76 -39.67 2.74
N ASP A 498 -14.41 -38.74 1.83
CA ASP A 498 -13.65 -37.53 2.16
C ASP A 498 -14.45 -36.64 3.11
N ILE A 499 -15.73 -36.36 2.83
CA ILE A 499 -16.62 -35.56 3.71
C ILE A 499 -16.79 -36.23 5.08
N SER A 500 -16.94 -37.56 5.11
CA SER A 500 -17.05 -38.29 6.37
C SER A 500 -15.77 -38.28 7.19
N ARG A 501 -14.64 -38.17 6.54
CA ARG A 501 -13.32 -38.01 7.18
C ARG A 501 -13.14 -36.60 7.75
N LEU A 502 -13.51 -35.57 6.99
CA LEU A 502 -13.47 -34.17 7.44
C LEU A 502 -14.25 -33.95 8.74
N ALA A 503 -15.44 -34.55 8.86
CA ALA A 503 -16.29 -34.45 10.04
C ALA A 503 -15.65 -34.98 11.36
N LYS A 504 -14.54 -35.71 11.26
CA LYS A 504 -13.82 -36.31 12.41
C LYS A 504 -12.48 -35.62 12.70
N MET A 505 -12.07 -34.61 11.91
CA MET A 505 -10.82 -33.89 12.04
C MET A 505 -11.03 -32.61 12.83
N ASP A 506 -9.96 -32.14 13.50
CA ASP A 506 -9.90 -30.72 13.92
C ASP A 506 -9.91 -29.80 12.73
N LEU A 507 -10.23 -28.52 12.95
CA LEU A 507 -10.40 -27.55 11.87
C LEU A 507 -9.13 -27.35 11.03
N TYR A 508 -7.97 -27.31 11.67
CA TYR A 508 -6.69 -27.13 10.96
C TYR A 508 -6.38 -28.33 10.06
N ALA A 509 -6.49 -29.54 10.60
CA ALA A 509 -6.28 -30.77 9.85
C ALA A 509 -7.30 -30.94 8.73
N ALA A 510 -8.58 -30.58 8.98
CA ALA A 510 -9.64 -30.62 7.99
C ALA A 510 -9.32 -29.66 6.80
N VAL A 511 -8.95 -28.41 7.07
CA VAL A 511 -8.55 -27.46 6.01
C VAL A 511 -7.33 -27.96 5.26
N HIS A 512 -6.31 -28.46 5.96
CA HIS A 512 -5.14 -29.07 5.33
C HIS A 512 -5.52 -30.22 4.40
N TYR A 513 -6.43 -31.09 4.84
CA TYR A 513 -6.89 -32.21 4.04
C TYR A 513 -7.69 -31.77 2.79
N ILE A 514 -8.57 -30.77 2.92
CA ILE A 514 -9.26 -30.17 1.76
C ILE A 514 -8.23 -29.67 0.74
N ARG A 515 -7.24 -28.94 1.18
CA ARG A 515 -6.22 -28.33 0.32
C ARG A 515 -5.34 -29.35 -0.38
N ARG A 516 -4.82 -30.34 0.34
CA ARG A 516 -3.82 -31.30 -0.15
C ARG A 516 -4.43 -32.67 -0.48
N GLY A 517 -5.23 -33.24 0.43
CA GLY A 517 -5.82 -34.58 0.29
C GLY A 517 -6.93 -34.65 -0.76
N MET A 518 -7.82 -33.66 -0.78
CA MET A 518 -8.90 -33.57 -1.76
C MET A 518 -8.47 -32.81 -3.05
N GLY A 519 -7.27 -32.22 -3.06
CA GLY A 519 -6.68 -31.62 -4.25
C GLY A 519 -7.17 -30.21 -4.57
N TYR A 520 -7.65 -29.44 -3.60
CA TYR A 520 -8.16 -28.07 -3.82
C TYR A 520 -7.04 -27.11 -4.31
N ASP A 521 -5.84 -27.16 -3.72
CA ASP A 521 -4.69 -26.34 -4.17
C ASP A 521 -4.23 -26.71 -5.59
N ALA A 522 -4.30 -27.99 -5.96
CA ALA A 522 -4.00 -28.43 -7.33
C ALA A 522 -5.04 -27.90 -8.32
N TRP A 523 -6.32 -27.94 -7.93
CA TRP A 523 -7.40 -27.36 -8.72
C TRP A 523 -7.26 -25.85 -8.91
N LEU A 524 -6.88 -25.09 -7.87
CA LEU A 524 -6.59 -23.65 -7.99
C LEU A 524 -5.48 -23.41 -9.02
N LYS A 525 -4.41 -24.19 -9.00
CA LYS A 525 -3.28 -24.09 -9.94
C LYS A 525 -3.69 -24.40 -11.38
N GLU A 526 -4.49 -25.45 -11.58
CA GLU A 526 -5.01 -25.84 -12.90
C GLU A 526 -5.95 -24.78 -13.49
N ASN A 527 -6.83 -24.20 -12.66
CA ASN A 527 -7.81 -23.21 -13.11
C ASN A 527 -7.22 -21.81 -13.27
N ALA A 528 -6.10 -21.47 -12.64
CA ALA A 528 -5.40 -20.22 -12.87
C ALA A 528 -4.80 -20.11 -14.29
N GLY A 529 -4.55 -21.24 -14.96
CA GLY A 529 -4.05 -21.32 -16.35
C GLY A 529 -5.11 -21.51 -17.42
N GLN A 530 -6.33 -21.89 -17.05
CA GLN A 530 -7.40 -22.22 -17.99
C GLN A 530 -8.37 -21.04 -18.17
N THR A 531 -8.38 -20.45 -19.36
CA THR A 531 -9.60 -19.83 -19.87
C THR A 531 -10.66 -20.93 -20.03
N PRO A 532 -11.91 -20.77 -19.54
CA PRO A 532 -12.95 -21.75 -19.80
C PRO A 532 -13.24 -21.76 -21.32
N SER A 533 -12.70 -22.75 -22.03
CA SER A 533 -13.15 -23.07 -23.38
C SER A 533 -14.24 -24.11 -23.22
N ALA A 534 -15.51 -23.69 -23.43
CA ALA A 534 -16.54 -24.62 -23.80
C ALA A 534 -16.13 -25.32 -25.11
N GLY A 535 -16.05 -26.63 -25.05
CA GLY A 535 -16.12 -27.61 -26.14
C GLY A 535 -15.39 -27.27 -27.44
N GLU A 536 -14.49 -28.20 -27.81
CA GLU A 536 -14.01 -28.51 -29.16
C GLU A 536 -12.65 -27.99 -29.62
N SER A 537 -11.87 -28.99 -29.98
CA SER A 537 -10.72 -29.02 -30.91
C SER A 537 -9.39 -28.43 -30.45
N ARG A 538 -8.53 -29.36 -30.05
CA ARG A 538 -7.07 -29.28 -30.06
C ARG A 538 -6.56 -29.12 -31.50
N GLN A 539 -6.38 -27.87 -31.97
CA GLN A 539 -5.42 -27.51 -32.99
C GLN A 539 -5.45 -25.98 -33.17
N GLY A 540 -4.37 -25.28 -32.80
CA GLY A 540 -4.23 -23.82 -33.01
C GLY A 540 -4.51 -22.95 -31.79
N GLN A 541 -3.97 -23.28 -30.61
CA GLN A 541 -4.02 -22.36 -29.45
C GLN A 541 -3.06 -21.19 -29.68
N GLU A 542 -3.59 -20.04 -30.07
CA GLU A 542 -2.92 -18.76 -29.84
C GLU A 542 -2.65 -18.61 -28.34
N ARG A 543 -1.39 -18.46 -27.99
CA ARG A 543 -0.96 -18.27 -26.60
C ARG A 543 -1.62 -17.00 -26.04
N ALA A 544 -2.33 -17.10 -24.93
CA ALA A 544 -2.93 -15.96 -24.24
C ALA A 544 -1.90 -14.82 -24.05
N PRO A 545 -2.31 -13.54 -24.19
CA PRO A 545 -1.42 -12.38 -24.03
C PRO A 545 -0.60 -12.46 -22.74
N ALA A 546 0.63 -11.97 -22.76
CA ALA A 546 1.53 -12.02 -21.59
C ALA A 546 0.92 -11.38 -20.34
N GLY A 547 0.11 -10.31 -20.50
CA GLY A 547 -0.62 -9.65 -19.40
C GLY A 547 -1.67 -10.55 -18.76
N ALA A 548 -2.47 -11.28 -19.54
CA ALA A 548 -3.48 -12.20 -19.03
C ALA A 548 -2.86 -13.36 -18.20
N ARG A 549 -1.64 -13.81 -18.58
CA ARG A 549 -0.90 -14.82 -17.80
C ARG A 549 -0.35 -14.26 -16.49
N ALA A 550 0.14 -13.00 -16.50
CA ALA A 550 0.63 -12.33 -15.30
C ALA A 550 -0.52 -12.08 -14.30
N HIS A 551 -1.70 -11.70 -14.79
CA HIS A 551 -2.90 -11.54 -13.97
C HIS A 551 -3.36 -12.88 -13.36
N ALA A 552 -3.42 -13.95 -14.17
CA ALA A 552 -3.79 -15.29 -13.71
C ALA A 552 -2.80 -15.81 -12.63
N ALA A 553 -1.50 -15.62 -12.82
CA ALA A 553 -0.48 -15.98 -11.84
C ALA A 553 -0.62 -15.17 -10.54
N GLY A 554 -0.90 -13.87 -10.62
CA GLY A 554 -1.13 -13.02 -9.46
C GLY A 554 -2.41 -13.36 -8.70
N LYS A 555 -3.47 -13.80 -9.41
CA LYS A 555 -4.71 -14.29 -8.78
C LYS A 555 -4.45 -15.60 -8.02
N LEU A 556 -3.80 -16.56 -8.65
CA LEU A 556 -3.47 -17.84 -8.01
C LEU A 556 -2.71 -17.66 -6.70
N GLU A 557 -1.76 -16.75 -6.67
CA GLU A 557 -0.98 -16.51 -5.47
C GLU A 557 -1.80 -15.88 -4.37
N ARG A 558 -2.65 -14.88 -4.67
CA ARG A 558 -3.61 -14.35 -3.70
C ARG A 558 -4.57 -15.42 -3.18
N ASP A 559 -5.02 -16.31 -4.06
CA ASP A 559 -5.90 -17.41 -3.71
C ASP A 559 -5.21 -18.43 -2.77
N LEU A 560 -3.93 -18.73 -3.02
CA LEU A 560 -3.13 -19.59 -2.13
C LEU A 560 -2.80 -18.90 -0.80
N GLU A 561 -2.49 -17.62 -0.81
CA GLU A 561 -2.28 -16.83 0.41
C GLU A 561 -3.54 -16.77 1.27
N ALA A 562 -4.72 -16.62 0.64
CA ALA A 562 -6.00 -16.66 1.35
C ALA A 562 -6.26 -18.06 1.97
N ALA A 563 -5.89 -19.13 1.26
CA ALA A 563 -5.99 -20.49 1.78
C ALA A 563 -5.03 -20.74 2.96
N ASP A 564 -3.78 -20.23 2.87
CA ASP A 564 -2.80 -20.28 3.95
C ASP A 564 -3.30 -19.52 5.18
N PHE A 565 -3.80 -18.30 4.97
CA PHE A 565 -4.41 -17.49 6.04
C PHE A 565 -5.56 -18.24 6.73
N PHE A 566 -6.53 -18.77 5.95
CA PHE A 566 -7.68 -19.48 6.51
C PHE A 566 -7.26 -20.72 7.29
N GLN A 567 -6.29 -21.48 6.79
CA GLN A 567 -5.77 -22.67 7.46
C GLN A 567 -5.12 -22.34 8.81
N GLU A 568 -4.32 -21.27 8.88
CA GLU A 568 -3.68 -20.87 10.15
C GLU A 568 -4.71 -20.28 11.13
N GLN A 569 -5.71 -19.53 10.64
CA GLN A 569 -6.81 -19.08 11.49
C GLN A 569 -7.60 -20.26 12.07
N ALA A 570 -7.86 -21.31 11.29
CA ALA A 570 -8.53 -22.51 11.74
C ALA A 570 -7.80 -23.24 12.90
N ARG A 571 -6.52 -22.97 13.12
CA ARG A 571 -5.73 -23.49 14.25
C ARG A 571 -6.12 -22.88 15.60
N GLU A 572 -6.60 -21.64 15.58
CA GLU A 572 -6.89 -20.88 16.81
C GLU A 572 -8.26 -21.24 17.43
N PHE A 573 -9.13 -21.96 16.69
CA PHE A 573 -10.48 -22.26 17.09
C PHE A 573 -10.68 -23.77 17.34
N GLN A 574 -11.47 -24.11 18.37
CA GLN A 574 -11.77 -25.51 18.71
C GLN A 574 -13.02 -26.02 17.98
N SER A 575 -13.92 -25.12 17.58
CA SER A 575 -15.17 -25.47 16.89
C SER A 575 -15.40 -24.60 15.66
N LEU A 576 -16.21 -25.13 14.72
CA LEU A 576 -16.61 -24.38 13.52
C LEU A 576 -17.43 -23.14 13.90
N THR A 577 -18.29 -23.25 14.92
CA THR A 577 -19.09 -22.12 15.41
C THR A 577 -18.22 -20.96 15.90
N GLU A 578 -17.16 -21.25 16.65
CA GLU A 578 -16.21 -20.20 17.09
C GLU A 578 -15.52 -19.50 15.91
N LEU A 579 -15.13 -20.27 14.88
CA LEU A 579 -14.56 -19.72 13.65
C LEU A 579 -15.56 -18.82 12.92
N GLU A 580 -16.81 -19.24 12.78
CA GLU A 580 -17.87 -18.45 12.12
C GLU A 580 -18.22 -17.18 12.90
N GLU A 581 -18.30 -17.26 14.22
CA GLU A 581 -18.48 -16.09 15.08
C GLU A 581 -17.33 -15.10 14.91
N ALA A 582 -16.09 -15.60 14.90
CA ALA A 582 -14.91 -14.76 14.66
C ALA A 582 -14.89 -14.12 13.28
N MET A 583 -15.32 -14.84 12.24
CA MET A 583 -15.45 -14.32 10.87
C MET A 583 -16.52 -13.22 10.79
N THR A 584 -17.68 -13.43 11.43
CA THR A 584 -18.78 -12.45 11.46
C THR A 584 -18.39 -11.21 12.25
N ALA A 585 -17.77 -11.40 13.40
CA ALA A 585 -17.32 -10.31 14.27
C ALA A 585 -16.10 -9.54 13.71
N TYR A 586 -15.45 -10.03 12.66
CA TYR A 586 -14.23 -9.42 12.11
C TYR A 586 -14.46 -7.97 11.66
N GLU A 587 -15.54 -7.69 10.94
CA GLU A 587 -15.86 -6.35 10.46
C GLU A 587 -16.25 -5.41 11.60
N ASP A 588 -17.16 -5.85 12.47
CA ASP A 588 -17.63 -5.09 13.62
C ASP A 588 -16.46 -4.74 14.56
N GLN A 589 -15.56 -5.69 14.77
CA GLN A 589 -14.38 -5.49 15.62
C GLN A 589 -13.35 -4.55 14.97
N MET A 590 -13.21 -4.59 13.63
CA MET A 590 -12.35 -3.65 12.92
C MET A 590 -12.91 -2.23 13.00
N ASP A 591 -14.21 -2.05 12.86
CA ASP A 591 -14.88 -0.76 12.96
C ASP A 591 -14.84 -0.24 14.40
N GLN A 592 -15.02 -1.10 15.40
CA GLN A 592 -14.94 -0.77 16.83
C GLN A 592 -13.51 -0.35 17.22
N ASN A 593 -12.48 -1.07 16.77
CA ASN A 593 -11.07 -0.69 16.99
C ASN A 593 -10.74 0.67 16.34
N MET A 594 -11.33 0.97 15.18
CA MET A 594 -11.16 2.28 14.52
C MET A 594 -11.90 3.39 15.26
N ALA A 595 -13.08 3.12 15.81
CA ALA A 595 -13.85 4.06 16.61
C ALA A 595 -13.17 4.35 17.97
N ASP A 596 -12.75 3.32 18.69
CA ASP A 596 -12.04 3.44 19.97
C ASP A 596 -10.70 4.19 19.80
N ALA A 597 -9.99 3.95 18.68
CA ALA A 597 -8.78 4.67 18.34
C ALA A 597 -9.05 6.14 18.00
N ALA A 598 -10.17 6.43 17.32
CA ALA A 598 -10.59 7.80 17.00
C ALA A 598 -11.02 8.57 18.26
N ASP A 599 -11.78 7.94 19.16
CA ASP A 599 -12.21 8.53 20.43
C ASP A 599 -11.03 8.76 21.38
N THR A 600 -10.05 7.86 21.40
CA THR A 600 -8.80 8.03 22.16
C THR A 600 -7.96 9.18 21.59
N ALA A 601 -7.93 9.35 20.26
CA ALA A 601 -7.27 10.48 19.61
C ALA A 601 -8.02 11.82 19.81
N ALA A 602 -9.36 11.80 19.90
CA ALA A 602 -10.20 12.98 20.08
C ALA A 602 -10.22 13.47 21.55
N SER A 603 -10.15 12.57 22.53
CA SER A 603 -10.14 12.90 23.95
C SER A 603 -8.85 13.60 24.41
N GLY A 604 -7.77 13.53 23.62
CA GLY A 604 -6.54 14.27 23.88
C GLY A 604 -6.62 15.79 23.71
N THR A 605 -7.78 16.35 23.28
CA THR A 605 -7.97 17.78 23.04
C THR A 605 -8.69 18.53 24.17
N THR A 606 -9.17 17.87 25.22
CA THR A 606 -9.82 18.52 26.37
C THR A 606 -9.06 18.24 27.66
N GLY A 607 -8.25 19.16 28.06
CA GLY A 607 -7.59 19.52 29.30
C GLY A 607 -7.80 18.69 30.58
N ALA A 608 -7.53 17.37 30.58
CA ALA A 608 -7.32 16.62 31.81
C ALA A 608 -6.10 15.69 31.55
N ALA A 609 -5.13 15.76 32.45
CA ALA A 609 -3.86 14.99 32.36
C ALA A 609 -4.07 13.49 32.59
N PHE A 610 -4.70 12.82 31.63
CA PHE A 610 -4.56 11.38 31.43
C PHE A 610 -3.65 11.18 30.23
N THR A 611 -2.46 10.65 30.46
CA THR A 611 -1.52 10.22 29.43
C THR A 611 -2.18 9.09 28.62
N THR A 612 -2.85 9.46 27.54
CA THR A 612 -3.32 8.48 26.54
C THR A 612 -2.08 7.83 25.92
N LEU A 613 -1.95 6.52 26.07
CA LEU A 613 -0.89 5.76 25.39
C LEU A 613 -1.01 6.00 23.87
N PRO A 614 0.11 6.26 23.18
CA PRO A 614 0.08 6.39 21.73
C PRO A 614 -0.43 5.09 21.09
N ILE A 615 -1.09 5.21 19.95
CA ILE A 615 -1.69 4.10 19.19
C ILE A 615 -0.74 3.70 18.07
N ALA A 616 -0.59 2.39 17.82
CA ALA A 616 0.17 1.91 16.67
C ALA A 616 -0.61 2.15 15.37
N GLU A 617 0.05 2.62 14.32
CA GLU A 617 -0.56 2.77 13.01
C GLU A 617 -0.13 1.64 12.07
N LEU A 618 -1.10 0.99 11.41
CA LEU A 618 -0.85 0.06 10.31
C LEU A 618 -1.10 0.80 9.00
N VAL A 619 -0.08 0.86 8.14
CA VAL A 619 -0.12 1.69 6.93
C VAL A 619 0.68 1.06 5.79
N THR A 620 0.27 1.30 4.55
CA THR A 620 1.07 0.88 3.39
C THR A 620 2.27 1.83 3.15
N MET A 621 3.30 1.36 2.44
CA MET A 621 4.45 2.20 2.06
C MET A 621 3.99 3.45 1.31
N HIS A 622 3.00 3.35 0.42
CA HIS A 622 2.40 4.50 -0.27
C HIS A 622 1.67 5.44 0.70
N GLY A 623 0.83 4.88 1.58
CA GLY A 623 0.07 5.64 2.57
C GLY A 623 0.94 6.30 3.63
N SER A 624 2.17 5.80 3.84
CA SER A 624 3.11 6.35 4.82
C SER A 624 3.80 7.64 4.35
N LYS A 625 3.70 7.98 3.05
CA LYS A 625 4.33 9.19 2.51
C LYS A 625 3.77 10.44 3.19
N GLY A 626 4.67 11.32 3.64
CA GLY A 626 4.32 12.53 4.39
C GLY A 626 4.17 12.32 5.90
N LEU A 627 4.08 11.07 6.38
CA LEU A 627 3.99 10.75 7.81
C LEU A 627 5.39 10.59 8.44
N GLU A 628 5.44 10.55 9.78
CA GLU A 628 6.69 10.36 10.52
C GLU A 628 6.41 9.85 11.95
N TYR A 629 7.23 8.91 12.43
CA TYR A 629 7.05 8.20 13.70
C TYR A 629 8.37 8.08 14.45
N ASP A 630 8.31 7.96 15.77
CA ASP A 630 9.52 7.70 16.58
C ASP A 630 10.13 6.34 16.24
N ALA A 631 9.28 5.30 16.11
CA ALA A 631 9.70 3.98 15.70
C ALA A 631 8.90 3.50 14.49
N VAL A 632 9.57 2.87 13.53
CA VAL A 632 8.96 2.27 12.34
C VAL A 632 9.33 0.79 12.27
N PHE A 633 8.34 -0.04 12.03
CA PHE A 633 8.48 -1.47 11.76
C PHE A 633 8.19 -1.73 10.28
N LEU A 634 9.13 -2.36 9.58
CA LEU A 634 8.98 -2.83 8.20
C LEU A 634 9.04 -4.36 8.21
N PRO A 635 7.93 -5.03 8.45
CA PRO A 635 7.87 -6.49 8.38
C PRO A 635 7.77 -6.99 6.93
N CYS A 636 7.89 -8.30 6.76
CA CYS A 636 7.81 -8.96 5.45
C CYS A 636 8.84 -8.47 4.42
N CYS A 637 10.06 -8.12 4.86
CA CYS A 637 11.16 -7.75 3.95
C CYS A 637 11.72 -8.98 3.22
N MET A 638 10.95 -9.53 2.28
CA MET A 638 11.28 -10.76 1.54
C MET A 638 11.24 -10.53 0.03
N GLU A 639 12.06 -11.28 -0.71
CA GLU A 639 11.94 -11.35 -2.17
C GLU A 639 10.52 -11.77 -2.58
N GLY A 640 9.97 -11.06 -3.55
CA GLY A 640 8.61 -11.28 -4.03
C GLY A 640 7.54 -10.48 -3.29
N VAL A 641 7.82 -10.02 -2.05
CA VAL A 641 6.99 -9.06 -1.31
C VAL A 641 7.58 -7.65 -1.47
N VAL A 642 8.83 -7.46 -1.10
CA VAL A 642 9.60 -6.21 -1.28
C VAL A 642 11.02 -6.56 -1.70
N PRO A 643 11.42 -6.37 -2.98
CA PRO A 643 10.61 -5.89 -4.11
C PRO A 643 9.50 -6.85 -4.50
N HIS A 644 8.40 -6.28 -5.00
CA HIS A 644 7.27 -7.08 -5.45
C HIS A 644 7.66 -7.91 -6.69
N LYS A 645 7.19 -9.16 -6.76
CA LYS A 645 7.52 -10.11 -7.85
C LYS A 645 7.17 -9.64 -9.27
N LYS A 646 6.24 -8.69 -9.42
CA LYS A 646 5.92 -8.08 -10.72
C LYS A 646 6.99 -7.09 -11.19
N SER A 647 7.87 -6.63 -10.32
CA SER A 647 8.91 -5.64 -10.62
C SER A 647 10.12 -6.29 -11.28
N LYS A 648 9.95 -6.75 -12.54
CA LYS A 648 10.92 -7.54 -13.28
C LYS A 648 11.95 -6.71 -14.06
N ASN A 649 11.63 -5.47 -14.40
CA ASN A 649 12.55 -4.58 -15.12
C ASN A 649 13.25 -3.62 -14.17
N GLN A 650 14.34 -3.00 -14.63
CA GLN A 650 15.17 -2.10 -13.83
C GLN A 650 14.37 -0.89 -13.29
N ALA A 651 13.52 -0.28 -14.12
CA ALA A 651 12.74 0.89 -13.72
C ALA A 651 11.74 0.55 -12.59
N ALA A 652 11.03 -0.58 -12.70
CA ALA A 652 10.13 -1.07 -11.65
C ALA A 652 10.88 -1.44 -10.36
N LEU A 653 12.08 -2.03 -10.48
CA LEU A 653 12.91 -2.33 -9.31
C LEU A 653 13.39 -1.05 -8.62
N GLU A 654 13.72 -0.01 -9.37
CA GLU A 654 14.10 1.29 -8.82
C GLU A 654 12.92 2.00 -8.14
N GLU A 655 11.70 1.84 -8.66
CA GLU A 655 10.49 2.35 -8.00
C GLU A 655 10.21 1.61 -6.69
N GLU A 656 10.31 0.28 -6.66
CA GLU A 656 10.20 -0.51 -5.41
C GLU A 656 11.26 -0.08 -4.38
N ARG A 657 12.49 0.20 -4.83
CA ARG A 657 13.55 0.69 -3.94
C ARG A 657 13.24 2.06 -3.36
N ARG A 658 12.67 2.98 -4.17
CA ARG A 658 12.17 4.27 -3.66
C ARG A 658 11.05 4.08 -2.65
N MET A 659 10.18 3.12 -2.88
CA MET A 659 9.07 2.81 -1.97
C MET A 659 9.58 2.32 -0.61
N PHE A 660 10.53 1.39 -0.61
CA PHE A 660 11.17 0.90 0.60
C PHE A 660 11.95 2.03 1.31
N TYR A 661 12.67 2.85 0.54
CA TYR A 661 13.35 4.05 1.04
C TYR A 661 12.38 5.03 1.72
N VAL A 662 11.21 5.28 1.12
CA VAL A 662 10.15 6.10 1.74
C VAL A 662 9.73 5.50 3.07
N GLY A 663 9.47 4.20 3.14
CA GLY A 663 9.12 3.50 4.40
C GLY A 663 10.19 3.69 5.47
N MET A 664 11.45 3.43 5.15
CA MET A 664 12.58 3.59 6.09
C MET A 664 12.70 5.03 6.64
N THR A 665 12.56 6.03 5.75
CA THR A 665 12.71 7.45 6.10
C THR A 665 11.53 8.04 6.85
N ARG A 666 10.52 7.25 7.20
CA ARG A 666 9.45 7.64 8.14
C ARG A 666 9.91 7.59 9.58
N ALA A 667 10.96 6.81 9.89
CA ALA A 667 11.51 6.65 11.22
C ALA A 667 12.31 7.88 11.67
N LYS A 668 12.06 8.31 12.91
CA LYS A 668 12.85 9.37 13.60
C LYS A 668 13.97 8.76 14.40
N LYS A 669 13.67 7.80 15.28
CA LYS A 669 14.59 7.28 16.31
C LYS A 669 14.98 5.83 16.07
N GLU A 670 14.03 4.97 15.68
CA GLU A 670 14.22 3.52 15.58
C GLU A 670 13.57 2.96 14.32
N LEU A 671 14.28 2.07 13.65
CA LEU A 671 13.83 1.35 12.46
C LEU A 671 14.03 -0.14 12.65
N TYR A 672 12.97 -0.91 12.60
CA TYR A 672 12.96 -2.36 12.71
C TYR A 672 12.63 -2.99 11.36
N LEU A 673 13.52 -3.83 10.85
CA LEU A 673 13.36 -4.54 9.58
C LEU A 673 13.26 -6.03 9.87
N SER A 674 12.22 -6.70 9.36
CA SER A 674 12.09 -8.13 9.62
C SER A 674 11.72 -8.92 8.35
N TYR A 675 12.12 -10.19 8.33
CA TYR A 675 11.86 -11.12 7.24
C TYR A 675 11.65 -12.53 7.75
N THR A 676 11.02 -13.39 6.94
CA THR A 676 10.83 -14.80 7.26
C THR A 676 11.69 -15.70 6.37
N LYS A 677 12.15 -16.82 6.92
CA LYS A 677 12.99 -17.81 6.20
C LYS A 677 12.16 -18.85 5.47
N GLY A 678 10.85 -18.91 5.79
CA GLY A 678 9.94 -19.90 5.23
C GLY A 678 10.21 -21.31 5.74
N THR A 679 9.51 -22.26 5.14
CA THR A 679 9.65 -23.69 5.43
C THR A 679 10.58 -24.36 4.42
N LYS A 680 10.93 -25.66 4.65
CA LYS A 680 11.67 -26.45 3.65
C LYS A 680 10.93 -26.58 2.32
N GLU A 681 9.59 -26.57 2.38
CA GLU A 681 8.72 -26.72 1.21
C GLU A 681 8.48 -25.40 0.49
N THR A 682 8.47 -24.28 1.22
CA THR A 682 8.31 -22.92 0.72
C THR A 682 9.40 -22.02 1.32
N PRO A 683 10.64 -22.09 0.81
CA PRO A 683 11.73 -21.30 1.34
C PRO A 683 11.49 -19.81 1.08
N GLY A 684 11.60 -19.00 2.14
CA GLY A 684 11.60 -17.55 2.07
C GLY A 684 13.05 -17.02 1.97
N PHE A 685 13.24 -16.00 1.17
CA PHE A 685 14.53 -15.32 1.03
C PHE A 685 14.41 -13.89 1.52
N ALA A 686 15.38 -13.45 2.30
CA ALA A 686 15.51 -12.07 2.69
C ALA A 686 15.55 -11.17 1.45
N SER A 687 14.88 -10.03 1.51
CA SER A 687 14.88 -9.05 0.44
C SER A 687 16.31 -8.64 0.06
N ARG A 688 16.59 -8.54 -1.24
CA ARG A 688 17.85 -7.94 -1.73
C ARG A 688 18.07 -6.53 -1.19
N PHE A 689 17.01 -5.81 -0.85
CA PHE A 689 17.09 -4.48 -0.28
C PHE A 689 17.74 -4.47 1.12
N LEU A 690 17.59 -5.55 1.88
CA LEU A 690 18.35 -5.70 3.14
C LEU A 690 19.85 -5.83 2.87
N ALA A 691 20.24 -6.60 1.86
CA ALA A 691 21.65 -6.72 1.47
C ALA A 691 22.22 -5.38 0.95
N GLU A 692 21.43 -4.62 0.18
CA GLU A 692 21.79 -3.28 -0.30
C GLU A 692 21.94 -2.26 0.86
N CYS A 693 21.19 -2.44 1.96
CA CYS A 693 21.37 -1.72 3.21
C CYS A 693 22.65 -2.10 3.97
N GLY A 694 23.34 -3.18 3.56
CA GLY A 694 24.53 -3.70 4.20
C GLY A 694 24.27 -4.89 5.14
N TRP A 695 23.05 -5.43 5.17
CA TRP A 695 22.74 -6.63 5.94
C TRP A 695 23.45 -7.85 5.34
N LYS A 696 24.13 -8.60 6.22
CA LYS A 696 24.66 -9.92 5.88
C LYS A 696 24.03 -10.92 6.84
N GLU A 697 23.31 -11.87 6.28
CA GLU A 697 22.72 -12.90 7.10
C GLU A 697 23.82 -13.63 7.88
N PRO A 698 23.68 -13.77 9.23
CA PRO A 698 24.67 -14.50 10.03
C PRO A 698 24.84 -15.91 9.47
N LYS A 699 26.08 -16.33 9.21
CA LYS A 699 26.37 -17.72 8.85
C LYS A 699 25.92 -18.62 10.01
N ARG A 700 25.15 -19.66 9.71
CA ARG A 700 24.73 -20.67 10.68
C ARG A 700 25.91 -21.38 11.32
#